data_6300a1ced6332a6ebb06bc253f8fb880
#
_entry.id   6300a1ced6332a6ebb06bc253f8fb880
#
_cell.length_a   1.000
_cell.length_b   1.000
_cell.length_c   1.000
_cell.angle_alpha   90.00
_cell.angle_beta   90.00
_cell.angle_gamma   90.00
#
_symmetry.space_group_name_H-M   'P 1'
#
loop_
_entity.id
_entity.type
_entity.pdbx_description
1 polymer ?
#
loop_
_entity_poly.entity_id
_entity_poly.type
_entity_poly.pdbx_seq_one_letter_code
_entity_poly.pdbx_strand_id
1 'polypeptide(L)'
;MRRGLVFLAAAAWAGGSCAGLTQALAQDVESVTVTGDPVHLLATGANDAAFGLDKPLIETPRAITLVSDATIDRYGISGLNDLTAITPSAYTASYYGVEGAVSLRGTLAENYFRDFKRVENRGTYSTPLGDAAGIEILRGPPSPIYGAGKVGGLVNFLPKTANAGDDFSGEATVTYGAYSKRNATLQAGAPVALGDWQGGVHAYGEVDDSFSYYRGIHPSHQLIQLSGGLAQGGWKLSADYMYYHSNGDVQTPGWNRLTQALIDGGSYITGRNTSLQASNGKYLTFNDLGGNPYAFDPNFVALACAGCQDAAHRLDTGLGTTTLSRRTVYIAPGVDFSNTITHTAMLEAANDLGNGQSVRLQLFGDTLQNDRFVSYGFPGSYRTQIGEARLRYDLARDFGALKTQTVAGASYRYVHAVGKESFNSGVIALDRRDISVGAMPNDIIDSPFNNDPPGTIPMGWENDVRTNTADAGVFVTSDLDWNNLDLTVGGRYDDYNVRSVDAGVESFEPGSGRGNAGRFTWSASLSYKTPWGLVPYVTSAQNSAIEIGQASQVLTSLLASRDWLSNSFLNEVGVKFTALDDHLLGSLDWYVQNRTQVAPGGPGSAATVQGTVARGAEMELRYVVTPNVSLTLAADLQHTTTKGPDHEFTYVPARSYGISPQDGFGGSYITYDFSTLPGRPGDYEDTLVPHAVISPYLTYTSDRLDWGSLQNVTWGATFGGTYVGKTQQTVPGGITFPSYVTLNASGFAQWDVWEGDLNVNNLADARYFTPGADTYANLSALPGLGRIWKLTLKRLF
;
A
#
# COMPACT_ATOMS: atom_id res chain seq x y z
N MET A 1 -33.10 3.43 -6.07
CA MET A 1 -33.78 2.66 -5.03
C MET A 1 -34.40 1.39 -5.63
N ARG A 2 -34.19 0.23 -4.98
CA ARG A 2 -34.59 -1.14 -5.37
C ARG A 2 -33.67 -1.81 -6.39
N ARG A 3 -32.58 -2.41 -5.87
CA ARG A 3 -31.99 -3.69 -6.29
C ARG A 3 -30.86 -4.02 -5.30
N GLY A 4 -31.19 -4.72 -4.23
CA GLY A 4 -30.21 -5.12 -3.24
C GLY A 4 -30.85 -5.92 -2.11
N LEU A 5 -31.37 -7.10 -2.44
CA LEU A 5 -31.78 -8.07 -1.44
C LEU A 5 -32.12 -9.38 -2.14
N VAL A 6 -31.12 -10.06 -2.64
CA VAL A 6 -31.20 -11.50 -2.94
C VAL A 6 -29.76 -12.02 -2.91
N PHE A 7 -29.31 -12.51 -1.76
CA PHE A 7 -28.24 -13.53 -1.62
C PHE A 7 -28.09 -13.86 -0.12
N LEU A 8 -29.13 -14.45 0.43
CA LEU A 8 -29.10 -15.06 1.76
C LEU A 8 -30.00 -16.28 1.76
N ALA A 9 -29.62 -17.32 1.04
CA ALA A 9 -30.23 -18.64 1.18
C ALA A 9 -29.42 -19.69 0.40
N ALA A 10 -28.30 -20.14 0.96
CA ALA A 10 -27.70 -21.42 0.59
C ALA A 10 -26.63 -21.85 1.62
N ALA A 11 -27.00 -21.98 2.87
CA ALA A 11 -26.16 -22.67 3.87
C ALA A 11 -27.03 -23.30 4.95
N ALA A 12 -27.85 -24.22 4.53
CA ALA A 12 -28.54 -25.11 5.48
C ALA A 12 -28.81 -26.41 4.74
N TRP A 13 -27.86 -27.35 4.88
CA TRP A 13 -28.09 -28.82 4.75
C TRP A 13 -26.77 -29.55 4.76
N ALA A 14 -26.30 -29.94 5.94
CA ALA A 14 -25.52 -31.15 6.16
C ALA A 14 -25.28 -31.34 7.67
N GLY A 15 -26.31 -31.79 8.38
CA GLY A 15 -26.14 -32.42 9.68
C GLY A 15 -26.10 -33.92 9.49
N GLY A 16 -24.98 -34.54 9.76
CA GLY A 16 -24.81 -35.96 9.72
C GLY A 16 -23.59 -36.38 10.52
N SER A 17 -23.82 -36.80 11.77
CA SER A 17 -22.84 -37.29 12.69
C SER A 17 -22.09 -38.52 12.17
N CYS A 18 -20.75 -38.51 12.26
CA CYS A 18 -19.92 -39.69 12.42
C CYS A 18 -18.80 -39.39 13.40
N ALA A 19 -18.89 -40.03 14.54
CA ALA A 19 -17.86 -40.05 15.55
C ALA A 19 -16.80 -41.10 15.22
N GLY A 20 -15.56 -40.75 15.44
CA GLY A 20 -14.45 -41.65 15.75
C GLY A 20 -13.54 -42.00 14.57
N LEU A 21 -12.37 -41.39 14.56
CA LEU A 21 -11.09 -42.13 14.46
C LEU A 21 -9.93 -41.09 14.58
N THR A 22 -9.12 -41.39 15.53
CA THR A 22 -8.02 -40.61 16.06
C THR A 22 -6.75 -40.65 15.21
N GLN A 23 -6.07 -39.53 15.19
CA GLN A 23 -4.61 -39.31 15.14
C GLN A 23 -3.82 -39.87 13.96
N ALA A 24 -3.30 -38.99 13.15
CA ALA A 24 -1.87 -38.76 12.98
C ALA A 24 -1.60 -37.79 11.82
N LEU A 25 -0.61 -36.91 12.05
CA LEU A 25 0.14 -36.10 11.08
C LEU A 25 -0.50 -34.81 10.61
N ALA A 26 -0.88 -33.93 11.54
CA ALA A 26 -0.51 -32.56 11.42
C ALA A 26 0.96 -32.48 11.86
N GLN A 27 1.90 -32.11 11.00
CA GLN A 27 3.03 -31.41 11.52
C GLN A 27 2.46 -30.07 11.98
N ASP A 28 2.23 -29.97 13.27
CA ASP A 28 2.03 -28.73 13.96
C ASP A 28 3.20 -27.83 13.53
N VAL A 29 2.89 -26.75 12.85
CA VAL A 29 3.67 -25.56 13.06
C VAL A 29 3.50 -25.35 14.57
N GLU A 30 4.51 -25.72 15.34
CA GLU A 30 4.55 -25.39 16.76
C GLU A 30 4.49 -23.86 16.81
N SER A 31 3.26 -23.34 16.85
CA SER A 31 3.03 -22.06 17.46
C SER A 31 3.45 -22.29 18.90
N VAL A 32 4.62 -21.80 19.26
CA VAL A 32 4.97 -21.68 20.68
C VAL A 32 3.93 -20.74 21.25
N THR A 33 2.84 -21.32 21.72
CA THR A 33 1.80 -20.58 22.43
C THR A 33 2.44 -20.23 23.75
N VAL A 34 3.05 -19.06 23.83
CA VAL A 34 3.49 -18.49 25.10
C VAL A 34 2.21 -18.35 25.91
N THR A 35 2.08 -19.18 26.93
CA THR A 35 0.93 -19.16 27.83
C THR A 35 0.88 -17.77 28.47
N GLY A 36 -0.06 -16.91 28.01
CA GLY A 36 -0.19 -15.53 28.48
C GLY A 36 0.01 -14.45 27.44
N ASP A 37 0.00 -14.75 26.13
CA ASP A 37 -0.03 -13.76 25.04
C ASP A 37 -1.44 -13.71 24.42
N PRO A 38 -2.37 -12.95 25.01
CA PRO A 38 -3.77 -12.95 24.59
C PRO A 38 -4.04 -12.25 23.26
N VAL A 39 -3.04 -11.58 22.72
CA VAL A 39 -3.13 -10.86 21.43
C VAL A 39 -2.14 -11.41 20.40
N HIS A 40 -1.52 -12.55 20.69
CA HIS A 40 -0.56 -13.22 19.84
C HIS A 40 0.53 -12.27 19.28
N LEU A 41 1.01 -11.36 20.11
CA LEU A 41 2.05 -10.41 19.77
C LEU A 41 3.39 -11.07 19.52
N LEU A 42 3.67 -12.11 20.28
CA LEU A 42 4.92 -12.86 20.20
C LEU A 42 4.81 -13.94 19.12
N ALA A 43 4.31 -13.59 17.93
CA ALA A 43 4.29 -14.49 16.79
C ALA A 43 5.73 -14.89 16.45
N THR A 44 6.16 -16.02 17.02
CA THR A 44 7.49 -16.64 16.79
C THR A 44 7.44 -17.68 15.69
N GLY A 45 6.26 -17.90 15.11
CA GLY A 45 6.04 -18.87 14.06
C GLY A 45 6.98 -18.72 12.86
N ALA A 46 7.14 -19.80 12.15
CA ALA A 46 7.88 -19.82 10.91
C ALA A 46 7.19 -18.94 9.87
N ASN A 47 7.97 -18.25 9.02
CA ASN A 47 7.49 -17.41 7.96
C ASN A 47 8.27 -17.64 6.67
N ASP A 48 7.57 -17.54 5.56
CA ASP A 48 8.12 -17.71 4.22
C ASP A 48 8.52 -16.37 3.58
N ALA A 49 7.97 -15.23 4.03
CA ALA A 49 8.06 -13.94 3.33
C ALA A 49 9.48 -13.45 3.06
N ALA A 50 10.44 -13.74 3.96
CA ALA A 50 11.78 -13.25 3.81
C ALA A 50 12.59 -14.00 2.76
N PHE A 51 12.54 -15.33 2.75
CA PHE A 51 13.43 -16.18 1.95
C PHE A 51 12.70 -17.31 1.22
N GLY A 52 11.39 -17.49 1.43
CA GLY A 52 10.65 -18.65 1.01
C GLY A 52 11.06 -19.93 1.74
N LEU A 53 11.66 -19.77 2.88
CA LEU A 53 12.11 -20.82 3.78
C LEU A 53 11.32 -20.69 5.08
N ASP A 54 10.87 -21.79 5.60
CA ASP A 54 10.07 -21.86 6.80
C ASP A 54 10.95 -21.61 8.03
N LYS A 55 11.23 -20.33 8.35
CA LYS A 55 12.15 -19.93 9.44
C LYS A 55 11.42 -19.15 10.52
N PRO A 56 11.71 -19.43 11.81
CA PRO A 56 11.23 -18.60 12.91
C PRO A 56 11.65 -17.12 12.72
N LEU A 57 10.79 -16.19 13.17
CA LEU A 57 11.05 -14.75 13.04
C LEU A 57 12.40 -14.35 13.66
N ILE A 58 12.74 -14.92 14.82
CA ILE A 58 14.00 -14.64 15.53
C ILE A 58 15.24 -15.08 14.74
N GLU A 59 15.13 -16.12 13.94
CA GLU A 59 16.22 -16.69 13.13
C GLU A 59 16.25 -16.13 11.71
N THR A 60 15.27 -15.33 11.34
CA THR A 60 15.20 -14.72 10.01
C THR A 60 16.06 -13.45 9.96
N PRO A 61 17.21 -13.44 9.27
CA PRO A 61 18.16 -12.31 9.25
C PRO A 61 17.70 -11.19 8.30
N ARG A 62 16.51 -10.66 8.54
CA ARG A 62 15.86 -9.57 7.78
C ARG A 62 14.91 -8.79 8.68
N ALA A 63 14.75 -7.52 8.36
CA ALA A 63 13.71 -6.68 8.95
C ALA A 63 12.34 -7.12 8.41
N ILE A 64 11.56 -7.79 9.26
CA ILE A 64 10.22 -8.31 8.97
C ILE A 64 9.31 -8.10 10.17
N THR A 65 8.08 -7.70 9.90
CA THR A 65 6.99 -7.60 10.89
C THR A 65 5.90 -8.61 10.54
N LEU A 66 5.53 -9.43 11.51
CA LEU A 66 4.37 -10.33 11.41
C LEU A 66 3.21 -9.74 12.20
N VAL A 67 2.05 -9.64 11.58
CA VAL A 67 0.83 -9.09 12.16
C VAL A 67 -0.20 -10.20 12.20
N SER A 68 -0.62 -10.62 13.40
CA SER A 68 -1.68 -11.62 13.56
C SER A 68 -3.06 -11.01 13.37
N ASP A 69 -4.06 -11.86 13.13
CA ASP A 69 -5.48 -11.47 13.09
C ASP A 69 -5.92 -10.82 14.42
N ALA A 70 -5.47 -11.37 15.55
CA ALA A 70 -5.73 -10.79 16.86
C ALA A 70 -5.15 -9.36 16.99
N THR A 71 -3.98 -9.11 16.43
CA THR A 71 -3.41 -7.75 16.40
C THR A 71 -4.23 -6.83 15.50
N ILE A 72 -4.66 -7.30 14.33
CA ILE A 72 -5.53 -6.54 13.42
C ILE A 72 -6.79 -6.07 14.17
N ASP A 73 -7.44 -6.99 14.87
CA ASP A 73 -8.67 -6.71 15.61
C ASP A 73 -8.44 -5.74 16.78
N ARG A 74 -7.47 -6.03 17.66
CA ARG A 74 -7.24 -5.26 18.90
C ARG A 74 -6.71 -3.86 18.66
N TYR A 75 -5.94 -3.66 17.58
CA TYR A 75 -5.49 -2.32 17.18
C TYR A 75 -6.49 -1.59 16.27
N GLY A 76 -7.56 -2.28 15.84
CA GLY A 76 -8.58 -1.72 14.95
C GLY A 76 -8.06 -1.37 13.57
N ILE A 77 -7.07 -2.15 13.09
CA ILE A 77 -6.47 -1.99 11.77
C ILE A 77 -7.54 -2.24 10.70
N SER A 78 -7.80 -1.26 9.88
CA SER A 78 -8.85 -1.31 8.86
C SER A 78 -8.37 -0.91 7.47
N GLY A 79 -7.15 -0.42 7.36
CA GLY A 79 -6.52 -0.02 6.11
C GLY A 79 -4.99 -0.08 6.21
N LEU A 80 -4.33 0.08 5.07
CA LEU A 80 -2.86 -0.03 5.01
C LEU A 80 -2.15 1.05 5.82
N ASN A 81 -2.74 2.25 5.94
CA ASN A 81 -2.14 3.34 6.71
C ASN A 81 -2.10 3.04 8.22
N ASP A 82 -3.01 2.19 8.72
CA ASP A 82 -3.04 1.78 10.12
C ASP A 82 -1.81 0.92 10.48
N LEU A 83 -1.13 0.30 9.49
CA LEU A 83 0.08 -0.48 9.69
C LEU A 83 1.24 0.35 10.26
N THR A 84 1.20 1.68 10.14
CA THR A 84 2.15 2.61 10.78
C THR A 84 2.17 2.47 12.31
N ALA A 85 1.09 1.96 12.90
CA ALA A 85 1.00 1.74 14.34
C ALA A 85 1.89 0.58 14.84
N ILE A 86 2.25 -0.36 13.97
CA ILE A 86 2.88 -1.62 14.37
C ILE A 86 4.12 -1.98 13.54
N THR A 87 4.39 -1.26 12.47
CA THR A 87 5.51 -1.54 11.56
C THR A 87 6.46 -0.36 11.52
N PRO A 88 7.75 -0.55 11.86
CA PRO A 88 8.75 0.51 11.66
C PRO A 88 8.81 0.97 10.22
N SER A 89 9.14 2.25 10.01
CA SER A 89 9.28 2.91 8.70
C SER A 89 8.05 2.88 7.77
N ALA A 90 6.90 2.39 8.25
CA ALA A 90 5.65 2.45 7.52
C ALA A 90 5.07 3.86 7.61
N TYR A 91 5.31 4.66 6.60
CA TYR A 91 4.72 5.98 6.44
C TYR A 91 4.43 6.23 4.96
N THR A 92 3.19 6.54 4.66
CA THR A 92 2.79 6.80 3.28
C THR A 92 2.43 8.27 3.12
N ALA A 93 3.18 8.99 2.29
CA ALA A 93 2.72 10.24 1.73
C ALA A 93 1.41 9.97 0.96
N SER A 94 0.51 10.94 0.96
CA SER A 94 -0.81 10.73 0.35
C SER A 94 -0.68 10.46 -1.15
N TYR A 95 -1.14 9.30 -1.58
CA TYR A 95 -1.38 9.08 -2.99
C TYR A 95 -2.84 9.44 -3.33
N TYR A 96 -3.09 10.74 -3.29
CA TYR A 96 -4.42 11.32 -3.57
C TYR A 96 -5.54 10.81 -2.66
N GLY A 97 -5.20 10.42 -1.41
CA GLY A 97 -6.18 10.01 -0.40
C GLY A 97 -6.70 8.59 -0.51
N VAL A 98 -6.16 7.78 -1.42
CA VAL A 98 -6.55 6.37 -1.60
C VAL A 98 -5.42 5.45 -1.13
N GLU A 99 -5.74 4.50 -0.27
CA GLU A 99 -4.78 3.59 0.38
C GLU A 99 -4.44 2.40 -0.53
N GLY A 100 -3.64 2.61 -1.58
CA GLY A 100 -3.28 1.56 -2.54
C GLY A 100 -2.16 0.65 -2.07
N ALA A 101 -1.10 1.21 -1.52
CA ALA A 101 0.04 0.51 -0.95
C ALA A 101 0.69 1.36 0.13
N VAL A 102 1.43 0.74 1.03
CA VAL A 102 2.21 1.43 2.08
C VAL A 102 3.61 1.74 1.59
N SER A 103 4.18 2.87 2.01
CA SER A 103 5.60 3.13 1.83
C SER A 103 6.39 2.62 3.03
N LEU A 104 7.46 1.90 2.75
CA LEU A 104 8.42 1.40 3.71
C LEU A 104 9.78 2.02 3.40
N ARG A 105 10.45 2.59 4.39
CA ARG A 105 11.76 3.26 4.20
C ARG A 105 11.72 4.31 3.08
N GLY A 106 10.61 5.07 3.02
CA GLY A 106 10.40 6.11 2.00
C GLY A 106 10.13 5.61 0.57
N THR A 107 9.95 4.32 0.37
CA THR A 107 9.68 3.72 -0.95
C THR A 107 8.43 2.86 -0.90
N LEU A 108 7.59 2.96 -1.93
CA LEU A 108 6.35 2.19 -2.02
C LEU A 108 6.63 0.68 -2.04
N ALA A 109 5.99 -0.05 -1.12
CA ALA A 109 6.01 -1.51 -1.08
C ALA A 109 5.05 -2.11 -2.11
N GLU A 110 5.18 -3.39 -2.36
CA GLU A 110 4.33 -4.15 -3.28
C GLU A 110 3.36 -5.02 -2.49
N ASN A 111 2.11 -5.12 -2.96
CA ASN A 111 1.10 -5.96 -2.34
C ASN A 111 1.20 -7.38 -2.90
N TYR A 112 1.23 -8.35 -2.00
CA TYR A 112 1.28 -9.78 -2.30
C TYR A 112 0.05 -10.48 -1.72
N PHE A 113 -0.30 -11.60 -2.30
CA PHE A 113 -1.31 -12.51 -1.81
C PHE A 113 -0.72 -13.92 -1.85
N ARG A 114 -0.55 -14.54 -0.68
CA ARG A 114 0.11 -15.85 -0.54
C ARG A 114 1.38 -15.97 -1.41
N ASP A 115 2.32 -15.06 -1.17
CA ASP A 115 3.65 -15.05 -1.80
C ASP A 115 3.68 -14.74 -3.31
N PHE A 116 2.57 -14.25 -3.86
CA PHE A 116 2.51 -13.82 -5.24
C PHE A 116 2.20 -12.33 -5.33
N LYS A 117 2.99 -11.66 -6.14
CA LYS A 117 2.84 -10.23 -6.40
C LYS A 117 1.55 -9.96 -7.18
N ARG A 118 0.70 -9.12 -6.62
CA ARG A 118 -0.54 -8.65 -7.24
C ARG A 118 -0.28 -7.59 -8.30
N VAL A 119 -1.34 -7.15 -8.98
CA VAL A 119 -1.30 -5.93 -9.79
C VAL A 119 -0.86 -4.76 -8.91
N GLU A 120 0.10 -3.97 -9.38
CA GLU A 120 0.58 -2.82 -8.62
C GLU A 120 -0.56 -1.81 -8.43
N ASN A 121 -0.73 -1.39 -7.18
CA ASN A 121 -1.74 -0.41 -6.79
C ASN A 121 -1.08 0.78 -6.11
N ARG A 122 -1.01 1.90 -6.79
CA ARG A 122 -0.45 3.16 -6.26
C ARG A 122 -1.53 4.12 -5.75
N GLY A 123 -2.72 3.64 -5.42
CA GLY A 123 -3.86 4.48 -5.05
C GLY A 123 -4.92 4.54 -6.15
N THR A 124 -4.97 3.53 -6.99
CA THR A 124 -6.06 3.32 -7.96
C THR A 124 -7.36 2.96 -7.24
N TYR A 125 -7.25 2.19 -6.17
CA TYR A 125 -8.32 1.79 -5.26
C TYR A 125 -7.74 1.49 -3.87
N SER A 126 -8.58 1.50 -2.84
CA SER A 126 -8.16 1.07 -1.50
C SER A 126 -7.94 -0.43 -1.47
N THR A 127 -6.72 -0.87 -1.17
CA THR A 127 -6.40 -2.30 -1.09
C THR A 127 -7.09 -2.91 0.13
N PRO A 128 -7.99 -3.89 -0.06
CA PRO A 128 -8.68 -4.52 1.05
C PRO A 128 -7.72 -5.42 1.84
N LEU A 129 -7.87 -5.45 3.16
CA LEU A 129 -7.16 -6.42 4.01
C LEU A 129 -7.76 -7.82 3.87
N GLY A 130 -9.04 -7.90 3.55
CA GLY A 130 -9.79 -9.16 3.50
C GLY A 130 -9.91 -9.80 4.88
N ASP A 131 -10.21 -11.09 4.91
CA ASP A 131 -10.15 -11.90 6.12
C ASP A 131 -8.77 -12.55 6.22
N ALA A 132 -7.81 -11.76 6.71
CA ALA A 132 -6.43 -12.18 6.84
C ALA A 132 -6.18 -12.94 8.15
N ALA A 133 -5.61 -14.13 8.06
CA ALA A 133 -5.02 -14.83 9.21
C ALA A 133 -3.77 -14.11 9.72
N GLY A 134 -3.12 -13.37 8.83
CA GLY A 134 -1.97 -12.55 9.15
C GLY A 134 -1.51 -11.72 7.96
N ILE A 135 -0.65 -10.75 8.28
CA ILE A 135 0.03 -9.92 7.30
C ILE A 135 1.53 -9.99 7.59
N GLU A 136 2.31 -10.29 6.57
CA GLU A 136 3.76 -10.29 6.64
C GLU A 136 4.30 -9.06 5.92
N ILE A 137 5.14 -8.27 6.59
CA ILE A 137 5.68 -7.03 6.06
C ILE A 137 7.19 -7.13 6.03
N LEU A 138 7.75 -7.36 4.85
CA LEU A 138 9.18 -7.41 4.63
C LEU A 138 9.69 -6.05 4.16
N ARG A 139 10.67 -5.50 4.86
CA ARG A 139 11.34 -4.25 4.48
C ARG A 139 12.58 -4.53 3.63
N GLY A 140 12.74 -3.76 2.56
CA GLY A 140 13.80 -3.98 1.57
C GLY A 140 13.43 -5.01 0.50
N PRO A 141 14.33 -5.29 -0.46
CA PRO A 141 14.02 -6.11 -1.63
C PRO A 141 13.58 -7.52 -1.23
N PRO A 142 12.57 -8.09 -1.90
CA PRO A 142 12.13 -9.47 -1.65
C PRO A 142 13.22 -10.48 -1.98
N SER A 143 13.05 -11.71 -1.47
CA SER A 143 13.93 -12.84 -1.79
C SER A 143 13.95 -13.13 -3.30
N PRO A 144 15.06 -13.66 -3.83
CA PRO A 144 15.14 -14.10 -5.22
C PRO A 144 14.03 -15.04 -5.68
N ILE A 145 13.41 -15.81 -4.79
CA ILE A 145 12.32 -16.72 -5.18
C ILE A 145 11.07 -15.98 -5.71
N TYR A 146 10.87 -14.72 -5.32
CA TYR A 146 9.68 -13.93 -5.68
C TYR A 146 9.81 -13.17 -7.00
N GLY A 147 11.01 -13.18 -7.61
CA GLY A 147 11.27 -12.51 -8.88
C GLY A 147 11.49 -11.01 -8.75
N ALA A 148 11.18 -10.28 -9.81
CA ALA A 148 11.34 -8.85 -9.87
C ALA A 148 10.54 -8.11 -8.80
N GLY A 149 11.20 -7.29 -8.00
CA GLY A 149 10.56 -6.57 -6.90
C GLY A 149 11.26 -5.28 -6.51
N LYS A 150 10.48 -4.36 -5.95
CA LYS A 150 10.93 -3.04 -5.54
C LYS A 150 11.64 -3.08 -4.19
N VAL A 151 12.51 -2.12 -3.96
CA VAL A 151 13.31 -2.01 -2.73
C VAL A 151 12.47 -1.64 -1.50
N GLY A 152 11.28 -1.08 -1.67
CA GLY A 152 10.37 -0.80 -0.55
C GLY A 152 9.98 -2.06 0.21
N GLY A 153 9.96 -3.19 -0.45
CA GLY A 153 9.59 -4.47 0.14
C GLY A 153 8.21 -4.93 -0.26
N LEU A 154 7.64 -5.79 0.55
CA LEU A 154 6.32 -6.37 0.28
C LEU A 154 5.42 -6.36 1.53
N VAL A 155 4.11 -6.34 1.27
CA VAL A 155 3.05 -6.60 2.23
C VAL A 155 2.29 -7.81 1.73
N ASN A 156 2.45 -8.94 2.41
CA ASN A 156 1.89 -10.25 2.02
C ASN A 156 0.66 -10.56 2.85
N PHE A 157 -0.48 -10.72 2.21
CA PHE A 157 -1.74 -11.06 2.85
C PHE A 157 -1.93 -12.57 2.84
N LEU A 158 -2.09 -13.15 4.03
CA LEU A 158 -2.34 -14.57 4.24
C LEU A 158 -3.83 -14.76 4.57
N PRO A 159 -4.62 -15.38 3.69
CA PRO A 159 -6.05 -15.60 3.95
C PRO A 159 -6.25 -16.61 5.08
N LYS A 160 -7.33 -16.48 5.85
CA LYS A 160 -7.77 -17.50 6.79
C LYS A 160 -8.17 -18.77 6.04
N THR A 161 -7.83 -19.90 6.65
CA THR A 161 -8.16 -21.25 6.17
C THR A 161 -8.71 -22.07 7.33
N ALA A 162 -9.48 -23.11 7.04
CA ALA A 162 -9.89 -24.11 8.02
C ALA A 162 -9.15 -25.42 7.75
N ASN A 163 -8.90 -26.20 8.80
CA ASN A 163 -8.19 -27.47 8.73
C ASN A 163 -9.13 -28.66 9.02
N ALA A 164 -8.66 -29.85 8.73
CA ALA A 164 -9.43 -31.10 8.94
C ALA A 164 -9.78 -31.38 10.41
N GLY A 165 -8.98 -30.86 11.35
CA GLY A 165 -9.18 -31.02 12.78
C GLY A 165 -9.98 -29.92 13.46
N ASP A 166 -10.34 -28.89 12.71
CA ASP A 166 -11.08 -27.76 13.24
C ASP A 166 -12.56 -28.11 13.42
N ASP A 167 -13.21 -27.51 14.41
CA ASP A 167 -14.67 -27.51 14.49
C ASP A 167 -15.24 -26.46 13.52
N PHE A 168 -16.54 -26.56 13.23
CA PHE A 168 -17.22 -25.48 12.54
C PHE A 168 -17.10 -24.21 13.34
N SER A 169 -16.70 -23.14 12.68
CA SER A 169 -16.64 -21.79 13.25
C SER A 169 -17.31 -20.79 12.33
N GLY A 170 -17.95 -19.81 12.92
CA GLY A 170 -18.56 -18.73 12.15
C GLY A 170 -18.58 -17.43 12.94
N GLU A 171 -18.59 -16.32 12.22
CA GLU A 171 -18.68 -14.98 12.80
C GLU A 171 -19.54 -14.09 11.91
N ALA A 172 -20.42 -13.34 12.52
CA ALA A 172 -21.16 -12.28 11.87
C ALA A 172 -20.85 -10.95 12.58
N THR A 173 -20.48 -9.94 11.82
CA THR A 173 -20.04 -8.64 12.34
C THR A 173 -20.87 -7.50 11.74
N VAL A 174 -21.21 -6.51 12.56
CA VAL A 174 -21.81 -5.24 12.10
C VAL A 174 -21.04 -4.10 12.74
N THR A 175 -20.58 -3.17 11.91
CA THR A 175 -19.86 -1.97 12.35
C THR A 175 -20.63 -0.71 11.97
N TYR A 176 -20.80 0.17 12.96
CA TYR A 176 -21.33 1.52 12.78
C TYR A 176 -20.37 2.55 13.35
N GLY A 177 -20.27 3.73 12.71
CA GLY A 177 -19.29 4.71 13.18
C GLY A 177 -19.46 6.11 12.64
N ALA A 178 -18.42 6.91 12.87
CA ALA A 178 -18.36 8.29 12.39
C ALA A 178 -18.55 8.34 10.88
N TYR A 179 -19.14 9.45 10.42
CA TYR A 179 -19.40 9.68 8.98
C TYR A 179 -20.29 8.61 8.34
N SER A 180 -21.25 8.09 9.12
CA SER A 180 -22.16 7.03 8.68
C SER A 180 -21.44 5.76 8.21
N LYS A 181 -20.34 5.41 8.86
CA LYS A 181 -19.67 4.11 8.66
C LYS A 181 -20.70 3.00 8.81
N ARG A 182 -20.83 2.14 7.83
CA ARG A 182 -21.72 0.97 7.79
C ARG A 182 -20.99 -0.16 7.12
N ASN A 183 -20.60 -1.13 7.91
CA ASN A 183 -19.92 -2.31 7.40
C ASN A 183 -20.58 -3.54 8.01
N ALA A 184 -20.67 -4.61 7.23
CA ALA A 184 -21.13 -5.90 7.69
C ALA A 184 -20.26 -6.99 7.09
N THR A 185 -19.86 -7.95 7.93
CA THR A 185 -19.10 -9.11 7.50
C THR A 185 -19.75 -10.40 7.96
N LEU A 186 -19.51 -11.46 7.22
CA LEU A 186 -19.89 -12.82 7.56
C LEU A 186 -18.75 -13.76 7.16
N GLN A 187 -18.29 -14.58 8.09
CA GLN A 187 -17.29 -15.62 7.81
C GLN A 187 -17.72 -16.95 8.40
N ALA A 188 -17.27 -18.02 7.76
CA ALA A 188 -17.44 -19.38 8.27
C ALA A 188 -16.33 -20.29 7.80
N GLY A 189 -15.82 -21.12 8.73
CA GLY A 189 -14.86 -22.17 8.48
C GLY A 189 -15.46 -23.54 8.85
N ALA A 190 -15.18 -24.56 8.05
CA ALA A 190 -15.66 -25.91 8.29
C ALA A 190 -14.65 -26.97 7.84
N PRO A 191 -14.49 -28.07 8.56
CA PRO A 191 -13.76 -29.23 8.07
C PRO A 191 -14.51 -29.90 6.92
N VAL A 192 -13.76 -30.43 5.96
CA VAL A 192 -14.30 -31.10 4.76
C VAL A 192 -13.59 -32.42 4.55
N ALA A 193 -14.35 -33.46 4.20
CA ALA A 193 -13.82 -34.77 3.79
C ALA A 193 -14.38 -35.17 2.43
N LEU A 194 -13.50 -35.53 1.48
CA LEU A 194 -13.84 -36.01 0.14
C LEU A 194 -13.18 -37.38 -0.08
N GLY A 195 -13.87 -38.46 0.27
CA GLY A 195 -13.27 -39.77 0.34
C GLY A 195 -12.17 -39.83 1.40
N ASP A 196 -10.96 -40.18 0.96
CA ASP A 196 -9.78 -40.20 1.87
C ASP A 196 -9.08 -38.86 2.03
N TRP A 197 -9.50 -37.83 1.27
CA TRP A 197 -8.98 -36.46 1.40
C TRP A 197 -9.66 -35.78 2.58
N GLN A 198 -8.86 -35.17 3.42
CA GLN A 198 -9.32 -34.40 4.58
C GLN A 198 -8.75 -33.00 4.55
N GLY A 199 -9.52 -32.02 5.00
CA GLY A 199 -9.09 -30.64 5.04
C GLY A 199 -10.18 -29.71 5.54
N GLY A 200 -10.17 -28.47 5.10
CA GLY A 200 -11.18 -27.49 5.48
C GLY A 200 -11.41 -26.46 4.38
N VAL A 201 -12.50 -25.74 4.55
CA VAL A 201 -12.88 -24.61 3.70
C VAL A 201 -13.25 -23.43 4.58
N HIS A 202 -12.94 -22.24 4.11
CA HIS A 202 -13.28 -20.99 4.76
C HIS A 202 -13.89 -20.03 3.73
N ALA A 203 -14.92 -19.31 4.13
CA ALA A 203 -15.62 -18.34 3.31
C ALA A 203 -15.82 -17.04 4.10
N TYR A 204 -15.58 -15.92 3.46
CA TYR A 204 -15.76 -14.58 4.00
C TYR A 204 -16.50 -13.71 3.00
N GLY A 205 -17.39 -12.86 3.48
CA GLY A 205 -18.08 -11.85 2.71
C GLY A 205 -18.16 -10.53 3.49
N GLU A 206 -17.95 -9.43 2.80
CA GLU A 206 -17.99 -8.08 3.36
C GLU A 206 -18.76 -7.12 2.45
N VAL A 207 -19.53 -6.25 3.07
CA VAL A 207 -20.17 -5.11 2.43
C VAL A 207 -19.92 -3.86 3.24
N ASP A 208 -19.37 -2.84 2.63
CA ASP A 208 -19.17 -1.52 3.21
C ASP A 208 -19.89 -0.46 2.40
N ASP A 209 -20.65 0.39 3.08
CA ASP A 209 -21.36 1.54 2.52
C ASP A 209 -21.19 2.74 3.46
N SER A 210 -20.01 3.34 3.41
CA SER A 210 -19.57 4.36 4.37
C SER A 210 -19.32 5.69 3.67
N PHE A 211 -19.54 6.81 4.36
CA PHE A 211 -19.04 8.10 3.90
C PHE A 211 -17.62 8.33 4.39
N SER A 212 -16.84 9.03 3.58
CA SER A 212 -15.51 9.46 3.97
C SER A 212 -15.59 10.58 5.02
N TYR A 213 -14.50 10.77 5.76
CA TYR A 213 -14.22 11.99 6.52
C TYR A 213 -14.33 13.23 5.63
N TYR A 214 -13.84 13.15 4.39
CA TYR A 214 -13.91 14.24 3.44
C TYR A 214 -15.31 14.37 2.85
N ARG A 215 -15.80 15.62 2.78
CA ARG A 215 -17.14 15.89 2.24
C ARG A 215 -17.21 15.57 0.76
N GLY A 216 -18.27 14.90 0.37
CA GLY A 216 -18.56 14.57 -1.02
C GLY A 216 -17.93 13.27 -1.52
N ILE A 217 -17.17 12.57 -0.69
CA ILE A 217 -16.61 11.24 -1.00
C ILE A 217 -17.44 10.17 -0.29
N HIS A 218 -17.91 9.19 -1.04
CA HIS A 218 -18.73 8.09 -0.56
C HIS A 218 -18.17 6.76 -1.08
N PRO A 219 -17.11 6.23 -0.48
CA PRO A 219 -16.60 4.93 -0.83
C PRO A 219 -17.58 3.82 -0.41
N SER A 220 -17.76 2.84 -1.27
CA SER A 220 -18.47 1.62 -0.97
C SER A 220 -17.76 0.44 -1.61
N HIS A 221 -17.80 -0.72 -0.95
CA HIS A 221 -17.18 -1.91 -1.53
C HIS A 221 -17.89 -3.20 -1.12
N GLN A 222 -17.61 -4.24 -1.88
CA GLN A 222 -17.99 -5.61 -1.63
C GLN A 222 -16.76 -6.49 -1.79
N LEU A 223 -16.57 -7.43 -0.88
CA LEU A 223 -15.49 -8.40 -0.94
C LEU A 223 -16.05 -9.81 -0.67
N ILE A 224 -15.59 -10.78 -1.44
CA ILE A 224 -15.81 -12.21 -1.20
C ILE A 224 -14.45 -12.89 -1.22
N GLN A 225 -14.18 -13.68 -0.19
CA GLN A 225 -12.95 -14.47 -0.10
C GLN A 225 -13.32 -15.92 0.20
N LEU A 226 -12.72 -16.83 -0.52
CA LEU A 226 -12.86 -18.27 -0.36
C LEU A 226 -11.47 -18.88 -0.27
N SER A 227 -11.26 -19.75 0.70
CA SER A 227 -10.01 -20.49 0.83
C SER A 227 -10.30 -21.93 1.27
N GLY A 228 -9.45 -22.83 0.88
CA GLY A 228 -9.60 -24.21 1.30
C GLY A 228 -8.39 -25.05 0.94
N GLY A 229 -8.25 -26.14 1.66
CA GLY A 229 -7.19 -27.12 1.46
C GLY A 229 -7.64 -28.53 1.75
N LEU A 230 -7.03 -29.48 1.07
CA LEU A 230 -7.24 -30.91 1.23
C LEU A 230 -5.90 -31.63 1.30
N ALA A 231 -5.76 -32.64 2.14
CA ALA A 231 -4.56 -33.46 2.24
C ALA A 231 -4.92 -34.96 2.21
N GLN A 232 -4.09 -35.75 1.53
CA GLN A 232 -4.17 -37.21 1.54
C GLN A 232 -2.77 -37.79 1.33
N GLY A 233 -2.30 -38.59 2.28
CA GLY A 233 -0.95 -39.13 2.24
C GLY A 233 0.09 -38.00 2.18
N GLY A 234 1.00 -38.02 1.19
CA GLY A 234 1.98 -36.95 0.97
C GLY A 234 1.45 -35.73 0.23
N TRP A 235 0.23 -35.76 -0.30
CA TRP A 235 -0.33 -34.68 -1.11
C TRP A 235 -1.07 -33.65 -0.28
N LYS A 236 -0.86 -32.38 -0.63
CA LYS A 236 -1.64 -31.22 -0.14
C LYS A 236 -2.10 -30.42 -1.36
N LEU A 237 -3.37 -30.08 -1.38
CA LEU A 237 -3.99 -29.21 -2.41
C LEU A 237 -4.58 -28.01 -1.67
N SER A 238 -4.36 -26.80 -2.18
CA SER A 238 -5.04 -25.62 -1.69
C SER A 238 -5.51 -24.73 -2.81
N ALA A 239 -6.57 -23.98 -2.54
CA ALA A 239 -7.17 -23.03 -3.46
C ALA A 239 -7.66 -21.81 -2.69
N ASP A 240 -7.36 -20.63 -3.22
CA ASP A 240 -7.80 -19.36 -2.68
C ASP A 240 -8.36 -18.49 -3.78
N TYR A 241 -9.40 -17.75 -3.46
CA TYR A 241 -10.02 -16.80 -4.38
C TYR A 241 -10.51 -15.58 -3.63
N MET A 242 -10.27 -14.40 -4.18
CA MET A 242 -10.78 -13.14 -3.65
C MET A 242 -11.37 -12.31 -4.80
N TYR A 243 -12.61 -11.88 -4.63
CA TYR A 243 -13.28 -10.90 -5.46
C TYR A 243 -13.43 -9.60 -4.66
N TYR A 244 -13.08 -8.49 -5.26
CA TYR A 244 -13.26 -7.16 -4.68
C TYR A 244 -13.85 -6.22 -5.71
N HIS A 245 -14.89 -5.50 -5.32
CA HIS A 245 -15.51 -4.45 -6.11
C HIS A 245 -15.68 -3.20 -5.26
N SER A 246 -15.11 -2.10 -5.68
CA SER A 246 -15.29 -0.81 -5.01
C SER A 246 -15.82 0.27 -5.95
N ASN A 247 -16.59 1.18 -5.36
CA ASN A 247 -17.07 2.39 -6.00
C ASN A 247 -16.80 3.56 -5.09
N GLY A 248 -16.46 4.72 -5.66
CA GLY A 248 -16.36 5.96 -4.91
C GLY A 248 -15.09 6.14 -4.09
N ASP A 249 -14.06 5.29 -4.26
CA ASP A 249 -12.70 5.55 -3.81
C ASP A 249 -12.07 6.65 -4.66
N VAL A 250 -12.61 7.84 -4.56
CA VAL A 250 -12.26 8.97 -5.40
C VAL A 250 -10.95 9.57 -4.93
N GLN A 251 -10.00 9.70 -5.84
CA GLN A 251 -8.76 10.41 -5.59
C GLN A 251 -9.01 11.91 -5.40
N THR A 252 -8.34 12.50 -4.42
CA THR A 252 -8.32 13.94 -4.19
C THR A 252 -6.91 14.41 -3.87
N PRO A 253 -6.43 15.51 -4.47
CA PRO A 253 -5.16 16.10 -4.06
C PRO A 253 -5.23 16.75 -2.66
N GLY A 254 -6.41 16.85 -2.07
CA GLY A 254 -6.60 17.54 -0.81
C GLY A 254 -6.82 19.04 -0.98
N TRP A 255 -5.97 19.85 -0.37
CA TRP A 255 -5.97 21.31 -0.52
C TRP A 255 -5.03 21.76 -1.63
N ASN A 256 -5.52 22.62 -2.50
CA ASN A 256 -4.72 23.34 -3.51
C ASN A 256 -4.26 24.70 -2.96
N ARG A 257 -3.50 25.45 -3.74
CA ARG A 257 -2.99 26.80 -3.42
C ARG A 257 -2.28 26.83 -2.08
N LEU A 258 -1.34 25.91 -1.88
CA LEU A 258 -0.63 25.75 -0.61
C LEU A 258 0.15 27.02 -0.22
N THR A 259 -0.07 27.46 1.00
CA THR A 259 0.73 28.51 1.65
C THR A 259 1.00 28.07 3.09
N GLN A 260 2.07 28.59 3.72
CA GLN A 260 2.32 28.31 5.11
C GLN A 260 1.14 28.75 6.00
N ALA A 261 0.49 29.87 5.67
CA ALA A 261 -0.70 30.33 6.37
C ALA A 261 -1.90 29.41 6.24
N LEU A 262 -2.01 28.69 5.11
CA LEU A 262 -3.03 27.66 4.92
C LEU A 262 -2.75 26.45 5.81
N ILE A 263 -1.50 26.00 5.85
CA ILE A 263 -1.11 24.85 6.69
C ILE A 263 -1.24 25.18 8.18
N ASP A 264 -0.72 26.32 8.62
CA ASP A 264 -0.68 26.70 10.03
C ASP A 264 -2.05 27.13 10.58
N GLY A 265 -2.80 27.90 9.81
CA GLY A 265 -4.05 28.52 10.23
C GLY A 265 -5.30 28.17 9.45
N GLY A 266 -5.17 27.45 8.30
CA GLY A 266 -6.29 27.19 7.40
C GLY A 266 -6.69 28.39 6.54
N SER A 267 -5.86 29.44 6.45
CA SER A 267 -6.12 30.62 5.66
C SER A 267 -5.93 30.35 4.18
N TYR A 268 -7.02 30.16 3.47
CA TYR A 268 -7.07 29.82 2.06
C TYR A 268 -7.27 31.03 1.18
N ILE A 269 -6.56 31.13 0.07
CA ILE A 269 -6.71 32.17 -0.95
C ILE A 269 -7.94 31.84 -1.80
N THR A 270 -8.98 32.69 -1.73
CA THR A 270 -10.21 32.55 -2.52
C THR A 270 -10.06 33.27 -3.87
N GLY A 271 -11.00 33.00 -4.74
CA GLY A 271 -11.11 33.65 -6.03
C GLY A 271 -11.04 32.67 -7.19
N ARG A 272 -11.47 33.14 -8.34
CA ARG A 272 -11.58 32.35 -9.57
C ARG A 272 -11.04 33.12 -10.74
N ASN A 273 -10.61 32.41 -11.75
CA ASN A 273 -10.28 32.98 -13.05
C ASN A 273 -11.44 32.74 -14.01
N THR A 274 -12.10 33.79 -14.44
CA THR A 274 -13.20 33.72 -15.42
C THR A 274 -12.76 34.03 -16.85
N SER A 275 -11.54 34.54 -17.05
CA SER A 275 -11.03 35.00 -18.36
C SER A 275 -10.65 33.88 -19.32
N LEU A 276 -10.51 32.65 -18.80
CA LEU A 276 -10.12 31.47 -19.58
C LEU A 276 -11.25 30.46 -19.75
N GLN A 277 -12.46 30.95 -19.82
CA GLN A 277 -13.62 30.10 -20.11
C GLN A 277 -13.86 30.07 -21.62
N ALA A 278 -14.13 28.87 -22.15
CA ALA A 278 -14.67 28.73 -23.51
C ALA A 278 -16.10 29.31 -23.58
N SER A 279 -16.64 29.43 -24.75
CA SER A 279 -18.00 29.95 -24.97
C SER A 279 -19.10 29.15 -24.25
N ASN A 280 -18.85 27.89 -23.90
CA ASN A 280 -19.73 27.03 -23.12
C ASN A 280 -19.55 27.23 -21.61
N GLY A 281 -18.69 28.15 -21.16
CA GLY A 281 -18.41 28.45 -19.77
C GLY A 281 -17.41 27.51 -19.08
N LYS A 282 -16.91 26.47 -19.76
CA LYS A 282 -15.88 25.58 -19.21
C LYS A 282 -14.51 26.25 -19.33
N TYR A 283 -13.58 25.86 -18.43
CA TYR A 283 -12.20 26.32 -18.56
C TYR A 283 -11.58 25.78 -19.84
N LEU A 284 -10.78 26.62 -20.46
CA LEU A 284 -9.96 26.21 -21.61
C LEU A 284 -8.95 25.15 -21.14
N THR A 285 -8.76 24.16 -21.99
CA THR A 285 -7.72 23.15 -21.84
C THR A 285 -6.36 23.69 -22.28
N PHE A 286 -5.30 22.92 -22.05
CA PHE A 286 -4.00 23.26 -22.60
C PHE A 286 -3.97 23.38 -24.11
N ASN A 287 -4.66 22.49 -24.80
CA ASN A 287 -4.73 22.50 -26.23
C ASN A 287 -5.39 23.79 -26.77
N ASP A 288 -6.39 24.28 -26.04
CA ASP A 288 -7.06 25.54 -26.34
C ASP A 288 -6.13 26.75 -26.17
N LEU A 289 -5.09 26.65 -25.34
CA LEU A 289 -4.10 27.68 -25.05
C LEU A 289 -2.86 27.61 -25.94
N GLY A 290 -2.89 26.82 -27.03
CA GLY A 290 -1.83 26.78 -28.02
C GLY A 290 -0.77 25.70 -27.84
N GLY A 291 -1.07 24.66 -27.12
CA GLY A 291 -0.32 23.39 -27.18
C GLY A 291 1.01 23.36 -26.46
N ASN A 292 1.32 24.33 -25.60
CA ASN A 292 2.42 24.16 -24.64
C ASN A 292 1.89 24.01 -23.22
N PRO A 293 1.61 22.77 -22.79
CA PRO A 293 1.15 22.50 -21.45
C PRO A 293 2.16 22.90 -20.38
N TYR A 294 3.41 23.03 -20.78
CA TYR A 294 4.54 23.34 -19.93
C TYR A 294 5.21 24.64 -20.34
N ALA A 295 4.42 25.66 -20.53
CA ALA A 295 4.92 27.03 -20.34
C ALA A 295 5.47 27.24 -18.90
N PHE A 296 5.67 26.16 -18.18
CA PHE A 296 6.33 26.03 -16.87
C PHE A 296 7.84 25.81 -17.03
N ASP A 297 8.45 26.33 -18.06
CA ASP A 297 9.89 26.47 -18.21
C ASP A 297 10.44 27.15 -16.94
N PRO A 298 11.53 26.64 -16.32
CA PRO A 298 12.23 27.34 -15.24
C PRO A 298 12.56 28.81 -15.56
N ASN A 299 12.78 29.13 -16.81
CA ASN A 299 12.83 30.52 -17.31
C ASN A 299 11.50 31.26 -17.16
N PHE A 300 10.39 30.55 -17.04
CA PHE A 300 9.08 31.14 -16.82
C PHE A 300 8.92 31.65 -15.38
N VAL A 301 9.70 31.19 -14.42
CA VAL A 301 9.71 31.79 -13.07
C VAL A 301 10.30 33.19 -13.12
N ALA A 302 11.34 33.39 -13.90
CA ALA A 302 11.86 34.72 -14.15
C ALA A 302 10.91 35.55 -15.03
N LEU A 303 10.24 34.91 -15.96
CA LEU A 303 9.15 35.48 -16.77
C LEU A 303 7.84 35.58 -15.97
N ALA A 304 7.61 34.73 -14.97
CA ALA A 304 6.40 34.77 -14.15
C ALA A 304 6.32 36.04 -13.32
N CYS A 305 7.43 36.65 -12.97
CA CYS A 305 7.35 37.98 -12.39
C CYS A 305 7.17 39.08 -13.46
N ALA A 306 7.72 38.94 -14.64
CA ALA A 306 7.34 39.78 -15.76
C ALA A 306 5.96 39.39 -16.33
N GLY A 307 5.58 38.10 -16.22
CA GLY A 307 4.31 37.52 -16.59
C GLY A 307 3.39 37.15 -15.44
N CYS A 308 3.67 37.63 -14.22
CA CYS A 308 2.81 37.44 -13.05
C CYS A 308 1.36 37.88 -13.27
N GLN A 309 1.10 38.50 -14.38
CA GLN A 309 -0.22 38.90 -14.81
C GLN A 309 -0.73 38.04 -15.97
N ASP A 310 -0.09 36.92 -16.24
CA ASP A 310 -0.61 35.97 -17.22
C ASP A 310 -2.07 35.65 -16.90
N ALA A 311 -2.92 35.85 -17.92
CA ALA A 311 -4.33 35.60 -17.80
C ALA A 311 -4.64 34.18 -17.29
N ALA A 312 -3.75 33.22 -17.53
CA ALA A 312 -3.86 31.85 -17.11
C ALA A 312 -3.91 31.67 -15.58
N HIS A 313 -3.22 32.52 -14.83
CA HIS A 313 -3.05 32.43 -13.39
C HIS A 313 -3.76 33.56 -12.62
N ARG A 314 -4.42 34.47 -13.35
CA ARG A 314 -5.06 35.61 -12.73
C ARG A 314 -6.42 35.26 -12.15
N LEU A 315 -6.62 35.53 -10.87
CA LEU A 315 -7.92 35.49 -10.23
C LEU A 315 -8.62 36.84 -10.40
N ASP A 316 -9.79 36.83 -10.98
CA ASP A 316 -10.54 38.09 -11.34
C ASP A 316 -11.87 38.22 -10.60
N THR A 317 -12.31 37.17 -9.89
CA THR A 317 -13.60 37.16 -9.21
C THR A 317 -13.48 36.52 -7.81
N GLY A 318 -14.09 37.15 -6.79
CA GLY A 318 -14.19 36.60 -5.45
C GLY A 318 -12.87 36.58 -4.67
N LEU A 319 -11.96 37.52 -4.99
CA LEU A 319 -10.66 37.62 -4.34
C LEU A 319 -10.76 37.85 -2.85
N GLY A 320 -9.94 37.16 -2.06
CA GLY A 320 -9.87 37.31 -0.62
C GLY A 320 -9.21 36.09 0.05
N THR A 321 -9.51 35.94 1.32
CA THR A 321 -9.11 34.76 2.09
C THR A 321 -10.27 34.24 2.93
N THR A 322 -10.27 32.92 3.16
CA THR A 322 -11.24 32.29 4.07
C THR A 322 -10.59 31.15 4.84
N THR A 323 -11.24 30.63 5.87
CA THR A 323 -10.76 29.45 6.60
C THR A 323 -11.38 28.20 6.02
N LEU A 324 -10.55 27.24 5.62
CA LEU A 324 -11.01 25.93 5.16
C LEU A 324 -11.26 24.95 6.31
N SER A 325 -12.36 24.21 6.17
CA SER A 325 -12.58 23.02 7.00
C SER A 325 -11.63 21.89 6.53
N ARG A 326 -11.04 21.15 7.47
CA ARG A 326 -10.22 19.95 7.16
C ARG A 326 -11.00 18.90 6.36
N ARG A 327 -12.32 18.93 6.38
CA ARG A 327 -13.18 18.04 5.61
C ARG A 327 -13.43 18.50 4.18
N THR A 328 -13.03 19.71 3.85
CA THR A 328 -13.13 20.26 2.49
C THR A 328 -11.88 19.86 1.73
N VAL A 329 -12.06 19.21 0.61
CA VAL A 329 -10.98 18.79 -0.30
C VAL A 329 -11.39 19.08 -1.74
N TYR A 330 -10.43 19.05 -2.61
CA TYR A 330 -10.64 19.21 -4.04
C TYR A 330 -11.40 18.01 -4.60
N ILE A 331 -12.68 18.19 -4.89
CA ILE A 331 -13.55 17.15 -5.45
C ILE A 331 -14.77 17.81 -6.11
N ALA A 332 -15.35 17.16 -7.11
CA ALA A 332 -16.64 17.47 -7.69
C ALA A 332 -17.63 16.32 -7.40
N PRO A 333 -18.41 16.40 -6.30
CA PRO A 333 -19.35 15.35 -5.94
C PRO A 333 -20.32 15.03 -7.07
N GLY A 334 -20.49 13.73 -7.36
CA GLY A 334 -21.35 13.25 -8.44
C GLY A 334 -20.75 13.32 -9.84
N VAL A 335 -19.54 13.87 -9.97
CA VAL A 335 -18.77 13.92 -11.23
C VAL A 335 -17.52 13.06 -11.09
N ASP A 336 -16.76 13.27 -10.02
CA ASP A 336 -15.59 12.46 -9.72
C ASP A 336 -16.02 11.04 -9.34
N PHE A 337 -15.36 10.05 -9.89
CA PHE A 337 -15.66 8.64 -9.63
C PHE A 337 -14.40 7.78 -9.71
N SER A 338 -14.47 6.62 -9.07
CA SER A 338 -13.55 5.51 -9.26
C SER A 338 -14.32 4.21 -9.07
N ASN A 339 -14.31 3.36 -10.08
CA ASN A 339 -14.96 2.05 -10.07
C ASN A 339 -13.90 0.98 -10.30
N THR A 340 -13.78 0.03 -9.39
CA THR A 340 -12.75 -0.99 -9.43
C THR A 340 -13.33 -2.38 -9.27
N ILE A 341 -12.82 -3.32 -10.05
CA ILE A 341 -13.09 -4.75 -9.89
C ILE A 341 -11.75 -5.48 -9.94
N THR A 342 -11.50 -6.35 -8.95
CA THR A 342 -10.34 -7.24 -8.93
C THR A 342 -10.76 -8.68 -8.69
N HIS A 343 -10.02 -9.61 -9.26
CA HIS A 343 -10.10 -11.03 -8.98
C HIS A 343 -8.68 -11.53 -8.73
N THR A 344 -8.47 -12.16 -7.59
CA THR A 344 -7.21 -12.78 -7.20
C THR A 344 -7.46 -14.27 -6.96
N ALA A 345 -6.69 -15.14 -7.54
CA ALA A 345 -6.83 -16.58 -7.35
C ALA A 345 -5.46 -17.25 -7.20
N MET A 346 -5.39 -18.27 -6.38
CA MET A 346 -4.23 -19.12 -6.21
C MET A 346 -4.64 -20.57 -6.12
N LEU A 347 -3.87 -21.46 -6.75
CA LEU A 347 -3.97 -22.90 -6.62
C LEU A 347 -2.58 -23.46 -6.31
N GLU A 348 -2.51 -24.36 -5.35
CA GLU A 348 -1.28 -25.07 -5.02
C GLU A 348 -1.52 -26.57 -4.96
N ALA A 349 -0.59 -27.33 -5.52
CA ALA A 349 -0.46 -28.76 -5.33
C ALA A 349 0.95 -29.07 -4.82
N ALA A 350 1.05 -29.60 -3.62
CA ALA A 350 2.30 -29.99 -2.99
C ALA A 350 2.32 -31.49 -2.71
N ASN A 351 3.49 -32.13 -2.85
CA ASN A 351 3.69 -33.53 -2.54
C ASN A 351 4.96 -33.71 -1.71
N ASP A 352 4.80 -34.25 -0.53
CA ASP A 352 5.92 -34.73 0.31
C ASP A 352 6.44 -36.04 -0.25
N LEU A 353 7.69 -36.03 -0.74
CA LEU A 353 8.36 -37.19 -1.33
C LEU A 353 9.09 -38.02 -0.25
N GLY A 354 9.03 -37.59 1.00
CA GLY A 354 9.76 -38.18 2.11
C GLY A 354 11.25 -37.76 2.17
N ASN A 355 11.91 -38.13 3.23
CA ASN A 355 13.32 -37.81 3.47
C ASN A 355 13.63 -36.32 3.33
N GLY A 356 12.73 -35.42 3.81
CA GLY A 356 12.91 -33.97 3.74
C GLY A 356 12.92 -33.42 2.31
N GLN A 357 12.16 -34.02 1.42
CA GLN A 357 11.97 -33.57 0.04
C GLN A 357 10.51 -33.27 -0.22
N SER A 358 10.21 -32.18 -0.88
CA SER A 358 8.87 -31.92 -1.39
C SER A 358 8.91 -31.20 -2.74
N VAL A 359 7.84 -31.32 -3.47
CA VAL A 359 7.61 -30.61 -4.74
C VAL A 359 6.30 -29.84 -4.62
N ARG A 360 6.29 -28.57 -5.10
CA ARG A 360 5.09 -27.72 -5.12
C ARG A 360 4.92 -27.13 -6.51
N LEU A 361 3.70 -27.21 -7.02
CA LEU A 361 3.26 -26.47 -8.19
C LEU A 361 2.26 -25.42 -7.73
N GLN A 362 2.55 -24.17 -8.02
CA GLN A 362 1.73 -23.02 -7.64
C GLN A 362 1.26 -22.30 -8.92
N LEU A 363 -0.01 -21.99 -9.00
CA LEU A 363 -0.61 -21.22 -10.09
C LEU A 363 -1.31 -20.00 -9.48
N PHE A 364 -1.02 -18.83 -10.00
CA PHE A 364 -1.57 -17.57 -9.54
C PHE A 364 -2.18 -16.77 -10.68
N GLY A 365 -3.29 -16.13 -10.42
CA GLY A 365 -3.95 -15.19 -11.31
C GLY A 365 -4.44 -13.95 -10.56
N ASP A 366 -4.21 -12.77 -11.13
CA ASP A 366 -4.72 -11.52 -10.59
C ASP A 366 -5.19 -10.61 -11.71
N THR A 367 -6.31 -9.91 -11.49
CA THR A 367 -6.86 -9.00 -12.49
C THR A 367 -7.25 -7.67 -11.87
N LEU A 368 -7.15 -6.62 -12.65
CA LEU A 368 -7.63 -5.29 -12.31
C LEU A 368 -8.46 -4.72 -13.46
N GLN A 369 -9.63 -4.21 -13.13
CA GLN A 369 -10.39 -3.29 -13.96
C GLN A 369 -10.67 -2.05 -13.13
N ASN A 370 -10.23 -0.88 -13.59
CA ASN A 370 -10.53 0.39 -12.93
C ASN A 370 -10.82 1.46 -13.97
N ASP A 371 -11.89 2.20 -13.74
CA ASP A 371 -12.20 3.42 -14.46
C ASP A 371 -12.35 4.54 -13.45
N ARG A 372 -11.61 5.62 -13.63
CA ARG A 372 -11.65 6.77 -12.73
C ARG A 372 -11.69 8.08 -13.49
N PHE A 373 -12.35 9.04 -12.92
CA PHE A 373 -12.30 10.44 -13.31
C PHE A 373 -12.14 11.32 -12.08
N VAL A 374 -11.24 12.27 -12.18
CA VAL A 374 -11.07 13.32 -11.19
C VAL A 374 -11.13 14.67 -11.89
N SER A 375 -11.96 15.55 -11.36
CA SER A 375 -12.34 16.82 -12.00
C SER A 375 -11.20 17.83 -12.16
N TYR A 376 -10.06 17.56 -11.57
CA TYR A 376 -8.84 18.33 -11.82
C TYR A 376 -8.02 17.81 -13.01
N GLY A 377 -8.46 16.73 -13.68
CA GLY A 377 -8.00 16.37 -15.00
C GLY A 377 -7.03 15.22 -15.14
N PHE A 378 -7.20 14.16 -14.40
CA PHE A 378 -6.45 12.92 -14.56
C PHE A 378 -7.39 11.71 -14.71
N PRO A 379 -8.16 11.63 -15.82
CA PRO A 379 -8.93 10.44 -16.09
C PRO A 379 -8.01 9.25 -16.34
N GLY A 380 -8.44 8.08 -15.93
CA GLY A 380 -7.71 6.83 -16.15
C GLY A 380 -8.64 5.66 -16.38
N SER A 381 -8.23 4.74 -17.25
CA SER A 381 -8.92 3.47 -17.49
C SER A 381 -7.88 2.37 -17.58
N TYR A 382 -7.96 1.42 -16.67
CA TYR A 382 -6.94 0.38 -16.50
C TYR A 382 -7.54 -1.01 -16.59
N ARG A 383 -6.86 -1.89 -17.30
CA ARG A 383 -7.20 -3.31 -17.43
C ARG A 383 -5.91 -4.10 -17.37
N THR A 384 -5.75 -4.92 -16.35
CA THR A 384 -4.55 -5.73 -16.16
C THR A 384 -4.93 -7.17 -15.88
N GLN A 385 -4.20 -8.09 -16.44
CA GLN A 385 -4.32 -9.52 -16.21
C GLN A 385 -2.92 -10.09 -15.95
N ILE A 386 -2.79 -10.85 -14.88
CA ILE A 386 -1.57 -11.53 -14.48
C ILE A 386 -1.84 -13.02 -14.43
N GLY A 387 -0.95 -13.81 -14.98
CA GLY A 387 -0.87 -15.25 -14.77
C GLY A 387 0.56 -15.62 -14.38
N GLU A 388 0.74 -16.40 -13.32
CA GLU A 388 2.03 -16.90 -12.90
C GLU A 388 1.96 -18.40 -12.57
N ALA A 389 2.95 -19.16 -13.03
CA ALA A 389 3.18 -20.53 -12.63
C ALA A 389 4.55 -20.66 -11.99
N ARG A 390 4.63 -21.31 -10.83
CA ARG A 390 5.89 -21.56 -10.12
C ARG A 390 6.00 -23.02 -9.75
N LEU A 391 7.07 -23.65 -10.17
CA LEU A 391 7.46 -25.00 -9.72
C LEU A 391 8.59 -24.88 -8.75
N ARG A 392 8.42 -25.47 -7.57
CA ARG A 392 9.36 -25.41 -6.47
C ARG A 392 9.70 -26.82 -5.99
N TYR A 393 10.97 -27.07 -5.73
CA TYR A 393 11.50 -28.26 -5.10
C TYR A 393 12.19 -27.86 -3.81
N ASP A 394 11.76 -28.43 -2.71
CA ASP A 394 12.32 -28.19 -1.35
C ASP A 394 13.11 -29.41 -0.91
N LEU A 395 14.26 -29.16 -0.30
CA LEU A 395 15.20 -30.19 0.15
C LEU A 395 15.77 -29.83 1.52
N ALA A 396 15.40 -30.55 2.54
CA ALA A 396 15.99 -30.47 3.86
C ALA A 396 16.95 -31.64 4.09
N ARG A 397 18.13 -31.38 4.66
CA ARG A 397 19.14 -32.40 5.01
C ARG A 397 19.76 -32.09 6.36
N ASP A 398 20.03 -33.15 7.11
CA ASP A 398 20.74 -33.11 8.38
C ASP A 398 22.04 -33.93 8.24
N PHE A 399 23.17 -33.24 8.38
CA PHE A 399 24.51 -33.81 8.35
C PHE A 399 25.18 -33.71 9.73
N GLY A 400 24.37 -33.72 10.79
CA GLY A 400 24.81 -33.58 12.17
C GLY A 400 25.04 -32.12 12.58
N ALA A 401 26.26 -31.65 12.52
CA ALA A 401 26.54 -30.25 12.86
C ALA A 401 26.06 -29.26 11.81
N LEU A 402 25.78 -29.69 10.57
CA LEU A 402 25.28 -28.89 9.47
C LEU A 402 23.87 -29.35 9.09
N LYS A 403 22.89 -28.47 9.27
CA LYS A 403 21.55 -28.64 8.72
C LYS A 403 21.38 -27.74 7.51
N THR A 404 20.70 -28.23 6.49
CA THR A 404 20.48 -27.45 5.28
C THR A 404 19.02 -27.50 4.88
N GLN A 405 18.50 -26.36 4.47
CA GLN A 405 17.22 -26.26 3.82
C GLN A 405 17.41 -25.51 2.49
N THR A 406 17.07 -26.14 1.38
CA THR A 406 17.27 -25.59 0.04
C THR A 406 15.95 -25.59 -0.71
N VAL A 407 15.64 -24.47 -1.35
CA VAL A 407 14.55 -24.32 -2.27
C VAL A 407 15.10 -23.99 -3.63
N ALA A 408 14.73 -24.76 -4.64
CA ALA A 408 15.08 -24.49 -6.02
C ALA A 408 13.84 -24.56 -6.91
N GLY A 409 13.81 -23.77 -7.97
CA GLY A 409 12.64 -23.78 -8.82
C GLY A 409 12.74 -22.94 -10.06
N ALA A 410 11.61 -22.89 -10.76
CA ALA A 410 11.41 -22.07 -11.94
C ALA A 410 10.04 -21.41 -11.87
N SER A 411 9.93 -20.21 -12.45
CA SER A 411 8.66 -19.52 -12.56
C SER A 411 8.50 -18.92 -13.96
N TYR A 412 7.26 -18.78 -14.36
CA TYR A 412 6.89 -18.01 -15.54
C TYR A 412 5.72 -17.10 -15.19
N ARG A 413 5.93 -15.81 -15.36
CA ARG A 413 4.91 -14.77 -15.13
C ARG A 413 4.61 -14.05 -16.44
N TYR A 414 3.33 -13.92 -16.75
CA TYR A 414 2.85 -13.16 -17.88
C TYR A 414 1.90 -12.07 -17.42
N VAL A 415 2.09 -10.86 -17.94
CA VAL A 415 1.25 -9.68 -17.63
C VAL A 415 0.76 -9.09 -18.95
N HIS A 416 -0.55 -8.94 -19.06
CA HIS A 416 -1.19 -8.13 -20.09
C HIS A 416 -1.83 -6.91 -19.42
N ALA A 417 -1.37 -5.71 -19.78
CA ALA A 417 -1.85 -4.47 -19.20
C ALA A 417 -2.26 -3.46 -20.29
N VAL A 418 -3.38 -2.81 -20.07
CA VAL A 418 -3.86 -1.66 -20.85
C VAL A 418 -4.08 -0.51 -19.90
N GLY A 419 -3.34 0.58 -20.09
CA GLY A 419 -3.50 1.82 -19.34
C GLY A 419 -3.82 2.96 -20.29
N LYS A 420 -4.95 3.59 -20.04
CA LYS A 420 -5.36 4.82 -20.75
C LYS A 420 -5.35 5.96 -19.77
N GLU A 421 -4.70 7.04 -20.13
CA GLU A 421 -4.51 8.19 -19.26
C GLU A 421 -4.56 9.50 -20.05
N SER A 422 -4.95 10.57 -19.39
CA SER A 422 -4.84 11.91 -19.91
C SER A 422 -4.31 12.83 -18.80
N PHE A 423 -3.31 13.64 -19.10
CA PHE A 423 -2.61 14.50 -18.16
C PHE A 423 -2.72 15.99 -18.50
N ASN A 424 -3.08 16.32 -19.72
CA ASN A 424 -2.91 17.67 -20.29
C ASN A 424 -3.67 18.79 -19.60
N SER A 425 -4.74 18.47 -18.91
CA SER A 425 -5.62 19.49 -18.35
C SER A 425 -5.53 19.61 -16.83
N GLY A 426 -4.92 18.61 -16.16
CA GLY A 426 -5.01 18.48 -14.74
C GLY A 426 -4.35 19.58 -13.94
N VAL A 427 -3.17 19.98 -14.31
CA VAL A 427 -2.36 20.91 -13.52
C VAL A 427 -2.98 22.32 -13.48
N ILE A 428 -3.51 22.79 -14.58
CA ILE A 428 -4.13 24.12 -14.64
C ILE A 428 -5.43 24.18 -13.85
N ALA A 429 -6.25 23.12 -13.92
CA ALA A 429 -7.51 23.07 -13.20
C ALA A 429 -7.31 23.10 -11.68
N LEU A 430 -6.26 22.45 -11.20
CA LEU A 430 -5.98 22.39 -9.78
C LEU A 430 -5.81 23.77 -9.15
N ASP A 431 -5.12 24.68 -9.81
CA ASP A 431 -4.87 26.04 -9.32
C ASP A 431 -6.11 26.93 -9.35
N ARG A 432 -6.87 26.87 -10.42
CA ARG A 432 -7.95 27.83 -10.70
C ARG A 432 -9.18 27.68 -9.83
N ARG A 433 -9.43 26.46 -9.37
CA ARG A 433 -10.63 26.17 -8.60
C ARG A 433 -10.55 26.73 -7.19
N ASP A 434 -11.58 27.45 -6.81
CA ASP A 434 -11.81 27.85 -5.42
C ASP A 434 -12.57 26.74 -4.68
N ILE A 435 -11.86 25.93 -3.91
CA ILE A 435 -12.46 24.81 -3.17
C ILE A 435 -13.30 25.25 -1.96
N SER A 436 -13.22 26.53 -1.57
CA SER A 436 -14.02 27.05 -0.44
C SER A 436 -15.50 27.16 -0.78
N VAL A 437 -15.83 27.31 -2.04
CA VAL A 437 -17.20 27.39 -2.55
C VAL A 437 -17.68 26.13 -3.24
N GLY A 438 -16.82 25.12 -3.31
CA GLY A 438 -17.10 23.85 -3.97
C GLY A 438 -16.92 23.89 -5.49
N ALA A 439 -17.17 22.75 -6.13
CA ALA A 439 -17.10 22.64 -7.58
C ALA A 439 -18.27 23.33 -8.25
N MET A 440 -18.01 24.15 -9.26
CA MET A 440 -19.02 24.67 -10.15
C MET A 440 -18.93 23.96 -11.51
N PRO A 441 -20.00 23.93 -12.30
CA PRO A 441 -19.99 23.27 -13.60
C PRO A 441 -18.83 23.68 -14.48
N ASN A 442 -18.45 24.97 -14.41
CA ASN A 442 -17.36 25.54 -15.22
C ASN A 442 -15.94 25.15 -14.74
N ASP A 443 -15.82 24.59 -13.55
CA ASP A 443 -14.53 24.14 -12.99
C ASP A 443 -14.22 22.68 -13.35
N ILE A 444 -15.16 22.01 -14.00
CA ILE A 444 -15.06 20.59 -14.30
C ILE A 444 -14.49 20.45 -15.71
N ILE A 445 -13.35 19.82 -15.80
CA ILE A 445 -12.71 19.50 -17.07
C ILE A 445 -13.49 18.41 -17.78
N ASP A 446 -13.52 18.46 -19.09
CA ASP A 446 -14.11 17.43 -19.92
C ASP A 446 -13.41 16.09 -19.69
N SER A 447 -14.16 15.03 -19.78
CA SER A 447 -13.68 13.69 -19.52
C SER A 447 -13.82 12.84 -20.78
N PRO A 448 -12.84 11.99 -21.10
CA PRO A 448 -12.97 11.07 -22.23
C PRO A 448 -14.06 10.00 -22.02
N PHE A 449 -14.66 9.95 -20.84
CA PHE A 449 -15.82 9.09 -20.56
C PHE A 449 -17.17 9.75 -20.88
N ASN A 450 -17.20 11.06 -21.07
CA ASN A 450 -18.42 11.82 -21.35
C ASN A 450 -18.54 12.11 -22.85
N ASN A 451 -19.75 12.05 -23.36
CA ASN A 451 -20.04 12.63 -24.67
C ASN A 451 -20.11 14.15 -24.49
N ASP A 452 -19.09 14.83 -24.94
CA ASP A 452 -19.04 16.28 -24.88
C ASP A 452 -20.15 16.90 -25.73
N PRO A 453 -20.70 18.06 -25.31
CA PRO A 453 -21.65 18.79 -26.13
C PRO A 453 -21.07 19.09 -27.53
N PRO A 454 -21.90 19.16 -28.58
CA PRO A 454 -21.44 19.53 -29.90
C PRO A 454 -20.69 20.89 -29.90
N GLY A 455 -19.50 20.92 -30.47
CA GLY A 455 -18.68 22.13 -30.55
C GLY A 455 -17.62 22.30 -29.45
N THR A 456 -17.55 21.34 -28.50
CA THR A 456 -16.39 21.22 -27.60
C THR A 456 -15.34 20.34 -28.26
N ILE A 457 -14.08 20.61 -27.95
CA ILE A 457 -12.98 19.73 -28.36
C ILE A 457 -13.05 18.49 -27.44
N PRO A 458 -13.33 17.29 -27.97
CA PRO A 458 -13.39 16.10 -27.13
C PRO A 458 -12.00 15.82 -26.58
N MET A 459 -11.89 15.61 -25.27
CA MET A 459 -10.67 15.07 -24.69
C MET A 459 -10.52 13.61 -25.08
N GLY A 460 -9.49 13.32 -25.88
CA GLY A 460 -9.08 11.95 -26.14
C GLY A 460 -8.23 11.39 -25.00
N TRP A 461 -7.90 10.12 -25.09
CA TRP A 461 -6.85 9.51 -24.30
C TRP A 461 -5.49 9.93 -24.89
N GLU A 462 -4.69 10.66 -24.11
CA GLU A 462 -3.33 11.00 -24.53
C GLU A 462 -2.48 9.77 -24.67
N ASN A 463 -2.54 8.90 -23.66
CA ASN A 463 -1.88 7.61 -23.68
C ASN A 463 -2.93 6.48 -23.73
N ASP A 464 -2.74 5.51 -24.62
CA ASP A 464 -3.44 4.21 -24.65
C ASP A 464 -2.37 3.14 -24.78
N VAL A 465 -1.67 2.90 -23.68
CA VAL A 465 -0.51 2.00 -23.64
C VAL A 465 -0.95 0.58 -23.40
N ARG A 466 -0.63 -0.32 -24.31
CA ARG A 466 -0.89 -1.75 -24.24
C ARG A 466 0.42 -2.51 -24.13
N THR A 467 0.62 -3.17 -23.00
CA THR A 467 1.86 -3.88 -22.67
C THR A 467 1.61 -5.38 -22.53
N ASN A 468 2.55 -6.14 -23.06
CA ASN A 468 2.70 -7.56 -22.74
C ASN A 468 4.10 -7.73 -22.15
N THR A 469 4.15 -8.33 -20.96
CA THR A 469 5.40 -8.66 -20.28
C THR A 469 5.45 -10.16 -20.02
N ALA A 470 6.53 -10.80 -20.36
CA ALA A 470 6.85 -12.17 -19.99
C ALA A 470 8.13 -12.18 -19.18
N ASP A 471 8.13 -12.90 -18.07
CA ASP A 471 9.26 -13.08 -17.15
C ASP A 471 9.43 -14.59 -16.91
N ALA A 472 10.54 -15.15 -17.34
CA ALA A 472 10.90 -16.54 -17.11
C ALA A 472 12.13 -16.60 -16.22
N GLY A 473 11.98 -17.18 -15.03
CA GLY A 473 13.04 -17.18 -14.02
C GLY A 473 13.37 -18.58 -13.49
N VAL A 474 14.62 -18.75 -13.11
CA VAL A 474 15.09 -19.92 -12.34
C VAL A 474 15.77 -19.42 -11.07
N PHE A 475 15.53 -20.08 -9.96
CA PHE A 475 16.01 -19.63 -8.65
C PHE A 475 16.48 -20.78 -7.77
N VAL A 476 17.37 -20.45 -6.84
CA VAL A 476 17.78 -21.31 -5.74
C VAL A 476 18.04 -20.45 -4.51
N THR A 477 17.56 -20.90 -3.36
CA THR A 477 17.87 -20.32 -2.05
C THR A 477 18.21 -21.46 -1.10
N SER A 478 19.30 -21.33 -0.36
CA SER A 478 19.75 -22.32 0.61
C SER A 478 20.02 -21.64 1.95
N ASP A 479 19.57 -22.28 2.98
CA ASP A 479 19.87 -22.00 4.37
C ASP A 479 20.81 -23.08 4.90
N LEU A 480 21.90 -22.65 5.52
CA LEU A 480 22.99 -23.50 6.01
C LEU A 480 23.21 -23.19 7.48
N ASP A 481 22.59 -23.98 8.35
CA ASP A 481 22.74 -23.87 9.80
C ASP A 481 23.88 -24.79 10.27
N TRP A 482 24.98 -24.17 10.67
CA TRP A 482 26.13 -24.87 11.21
C TRP A 482 26.35 -24.50 12.69
N ASN A 483 25.82 -25.37 13.58
CA ASN A 483 25.76 -25.11 15.02
C ASN A 483 24.98 -23.81 15.33
N ASN A 484 25.69 -22.73 15.64
CA ASN A 484 25.10 -21.43 15.96
C ASN A 484 25.26 -20.40 14.82
N LEU A 485 25.91 -20.78 13.74
CA LEU A 485 26.14 -19.92 12.59
C LEU A 485 25.16 -20.31 11.48
N ASP A 486 24.44 -19.35 10.99
CA ASP A 486 23.41 -19.53 9.97
C ASP A 486 23.74 -18.65 8.77
N LEU A 487 23.87 -19.27 7.60
CA LEU A 487 24.13 -18.61 6.32
C LEU A 487 23.00 -18.89 5.35
N THR A 488 22.20 -17.87 5.04
CA THR A 488 21.18 -17.94 3.99
C THR A 488 21.70 -17.28 2.72
N VAL A 489 21.71 -17.99 1.59
CA VAL A 489 22.13 -17.46 0.29
C VAL A 489 21.10 -17.81 -0.77
N GLY A 490 20.78 -16.86 -1.63
CA GLY A 490 19.85 -17.06 -2.72
C GLY A 490 20.29 -16.36 -3.99
N GLY A 491 19.94 -16.93 -5.12
CA GLY A 491 20.17 -16.36 -6.44
C GLY A 491 19.04 -16.70 -7.41
N ARG A 492 18.80 -15.80 -8.34
CA ARG A 492 17.80 -15.96 -9.40
C ARG A 492 18.29 -15.33 -10.69
N TYR A 493 18.01 -15.96 -11.78
CA TYR A 493 18.19 -15.40 -13.11
C TYR A 493 16.85 -15.33 -13.83
N ASP A 494 16.50 -14.14 -14.31
CA ASP A 494 15.29 -13.85 -15.05
C ASP A 494 15.62 -13.42 -16.49
N ASP A 495 14.80 -13.87 -17.44
CA ASP A 495 14.75 -13.38 -18.81
C ASP A 495 13.44 -12.64 -19.04
N TYR A 496 13.53 -11.33 -19.16
CA TYR A 496 12.39 -10.44 -19.37
C TYR A 496 12.19 -10.12 -20.84
N ASN A 497 10.94 -10.21 -21.28
CA ASN A 497 10.50 -9.79 -22.59
C ASN A 497 9.32 -8.84 -22.44
N VAL A 498 9.46 -7.61 -22.89
CA VAL A 498 8.42 -6.57 -22.81
C VAL A 498 8.14 -6.02 -24.20
N ARG A 499 6.86 -5.87 -24.50
CA ARG A 499 6.39 -5.20 -25.69
C ARG A 499 5.24 -4.26 -25.34
N SER A 500 5.39 -3.00 -25.71
CA SER A 500 4.35 -1.98 -25.55
C SER A 500 4.02 -1.31 -26.88
N VAL A 501 2.75 -0.93 -27.00
CA VAL A 501 2.24 -0.10 -28.09
C VAL A 501 1.39 1.00 -27.46
N ASP A 502 1.61 2.24 -27.86
CA ASP A 502 0.77 3.35 -27.51
C ASP A 502 -0.08 3.76 -28.72
N ALA A 503 -1.38 3.80 -28.54
CA ALA A 503 -2.37 4.20 -29.53
C ALA A 503 -3.09 5.51 -29.12
N GLY A 504 -2.55 6.26 -28.16
CA GLY A 504 -3.10 7.56 -27.73
C GLY A 504 -3.15 8.57 -28.86
N VAL A 505 -4.17 9.43 -28.84
CA VAL A 505 -4.42 10.39 -29.96
C VAL A 505 -3.49 11.58 -29.94
N GLU A 506 -2.95 11.96 -28.78
CA GLU A 506 -2.03 13.09 -28.62
C GLU A 506 -0.79 12.63 -27.84
N SER A 507 -0.43 11.36 -28.03
CA SER A 507 0.64 10.75 -27.26
C SER A 507 1.97 11.43 -27.51
N PHE A 508 2.65 11.78 -26.43
CA PHE A 508 4.07 12.16 -26.42
C PHE A 508 4.99 10.95 -26.39
N GLU A 509 4.40 9.77 -26.26
CA GLU A 509 5.09 8.50 -26.21
C GLU A 509 5.44 8.00 -27.62
N PRO A 510 6.59 7.30 -27.81
CA PRO A 510 6.83 6.57 -29.05
C PRO A 510 5.72 5.54 -29.31
N GLY A 511 5.20 5.43 -30.54
CA GLY A 511 4.08 4.57 -30.86
C GLY A 511 4.28 3.08 -30.54
N SER A 512 5.51 2.60 -30.35
CA SER A 512 5.80 1.24 -29.89
C SER A 512 7.21 1.09 -29.34
N GLY A 513 7.40 0.15 -28.43
CA GLY A 513 8.69 -0.20 -27.86
C GLY A 513 8.81 -1.70 -27.56
N ARG A 514 10.04 -2.18 -27.50
CA ARG A 514 10.35 -3.55 -27.09
C ARG A 514 11.59 -3.55 -26.20
N GLY A 515 11.58 -4.42 -25.18
CA GLY A 515 12.70 -4.63 -24.26
C GLY A 515 12.92 -6.12 -24.04
N ASN A 516 14.19 -6.54 -24.12
CA ASN A 516 14.64 -7.86 -23.70
C ASN A 516 15.85 -7.68 -22.82
N ALA A 517 15.86 -8.33 -21.67
CA ALA A 517 17.02 -8.30 -20.78
C ALA A 517 17.07 -9.49 -19.85
N GLY A 518 18.26 -10.07 -19.71
CA GLY A 518 18.55 -10.99 -18.62
C GLY A 518 19.01 -10.22 -17.37
N ARG A 519 18.59 -10.65 -16.19
CA ARG A 519 19.04 -10.10 -14.90
C ARG A 519 19.32 -11.21 -13.91
N PHE A 520 20.40 -11.01 -13.17
CA PHE A 520 20.72 -11.83 -12.01
C PHE A 520 20.42 -11.04 -10.75
N THR A 521 19.66 -11.63 -9.84
CA THR A 521 19.34 -11.08 -8.52
C THR A 521 19.84 -12.05 -7.45
N TRP A 522 20.21 -11.51 -6.27
CA TRP A 522 20.76 -12.33 -5.21
C TRP A 522 20.52 -11.73 -3.84
N SER A 523 20.58 -12.59 -2.83
CA SER A 523 20.64 -12.20 -1.43
C SER A 523 21.59 -13.10 -0.67
N ALA A 524 22.27 -12.54 0.31
CA ALA A 524 23.15 -13.27 1.23
C ALA A 524 22.97 -12.69 2.63
N SER A 525 22.75 -13.55 3.60
CA SER A 525 22.56 -13.18 5.00
C SER A 525 23.35 -14.12 5.89
N LEU A 526 23.99 -13.57 6.90
CA LEU A 526 24.73 -14.31 7.90
C LEU A 526 24.22 -13.92 9.28
N SER A 527 23.89 -14.88 10.11
CA SER A 527 23.51 -14.65 11.51
C SER A 527 24.24 -15.59 12.45
N TYR A 528 24.29 -15.21 13.73
CA TYR A 528 24.91 -15.99 14.79
C TYR A 528 24.01 -16.07 16.02
N LYS A 529 23.62 -17.29 16.39
CA LYS A 529 22.79 -17.55 17.57
C LYS A 529 23.65 -17.58 18.82
N THR A 530 23.63 -16.49 19.59
CA THR A 530 24.40 -16.44 20.83
C THR A 530 23.68 -17.22 21.94
N PRO A 531 24.40 -17.72 22.95
CA PRO A 531 23.77 -18.39 24.09
C PRO A 531 22.96 -17.46 25.01
N TRP A 532 22.94 -16.16 24.72
CA TRP A 532 22.23 -15.14 25.51
C TRP A 532 20.91 -14.68 24.88
N GLY A 533 20.39 -15.40 23.86
CA GLY A 533 19.17 -15.01 23.15
C GLY A 533 19.32 -13.85 22.17
N LEU A 534 20.56 -13.44 21.85
CA LEU A 534 20.85 -12.45 20.82
C LEU A 534 21.20 -13.13 19.49
N VAL A 535 20.66 -12.63 18.41
CA VAL A 535 20.95 -13.10 17.04
C VAL A 535 21.38 -11.90 16.19
N PRO A 536 22.65 -11.47 16.28
CA PRO A 536 23.20 -10.48 15.34
C PRO A 536 23.24 -11.05 13.94
N TYR A 537 22.96 -10.17 12.95
CA TYR A 537 22.97 -10.55 11.54
C TYR A 537 23.47 -9.45 10.63
N VAL A 538 23.87 -9.85 9.44
CA VAL A 538 24.16 -8.96 8.32
C VAL A 538 23.48 -9.52 7.06
N THR A 539 22.88 -8.65 6.28
CA THR A 539 22.24 -9.00 5.01
C THR A 539 22.67 -8.04 3.92
N SER A 540 22.97 -8.61 2.75
CA SER A 540 23.16 -7.85 1.53
C SER A 540 22.31 -8.47 0.43
N ALA A 541 21.59 -7.64 -0.32
CA ALA A 541 20.69 -8.11 -1.36
C ALA A 541 20.66 -7.15 -2.54
N GLN A 542 20.47 -7.72 -3.73
CA GLN A 542 20.23 -7.00 -4.96
C GLN A 542 18.98 -7.55 -5.63
N ASN A 543 18.11 -6.67 -6.08
CA ASN A 543 16.96 -7.04 -6.88
C ASN A 543 16.81 -6.13 -8.10
N SER A 544 15.97 -6.52 -9.04
CA SER A 544 15.57 -5.74 -10.21
C SER A 544 14.07 -5.57 -10.24
N ALA A 545 13.60 -4.44 -10.75
CA ALA A 545 12.17 -4.19 -10.93
C ALA A 545 11.91 -3.67 -12.34
N ILE A 546 10.78 -4.08 -12.92
CA ILE A 546 10.28 -3.47 -14.15
C ILE A 546 9.61 -2.15 -13.76
N GLU A 547 9.99 -1.07 -14.42
CA GLU A 547 9.38 0.23 -14.22
C GLU A 547 8.06 0.30 -14.98
N ILE A 548 6.98 0.51 -14.24
CA ILE A 548 5.61 0.44 -14.73
C ILE A 548 4.84 1.70 -14.38
N GLY A 549 3.82 2.00 -15.15
CA GLY A 549 2.83 3.02 -14.84
C GLY A 549 1.84 2.59 -13.75
N GLN A 550 0.65 3.18 -13.77
CA GLN A 550 -0.35 3.06 -12.70
C GLN A 550 -0.90 1.64 -12.48
N ALA A 551 -0.92 0.81 -13.52
CA ALA A 551 -1.53 -0.51 -13.47
C ALA A 551 -0.74 -1.54 -14.29
N SER A 552 0.58 -1.57 -14.13
CA SER A 552 1.51 -2.53 -14.75
C SER A 552 1.81 -2.31 -16.24
N GLN A 553 1.33 -1.23 -16.87
CA GLN A 553 1.78 -0.89 -18.22
C GLN A 553 3.22 -0.34 -18.18
N VAL A 554 4.01 -0.69 -19.19
CA VAL A 554 5.36 -0.15 -19.38
C VAL A 554 5.29 0.89 -20.49
N LEU A 555 5.66 2.13 -20.19
CA LEU A 555 5.64 3.22 -21.15
C LEU A 555 6.60 2.96 -22.31
N THR A 556 6.21 3.34 -23.50
CA THR A 556 7.02 3.13 -24.72
C THR A 556 8.29 3.96 -24.72
N SER A 557 8.30 5.13 -24.06
CA SER A 557 9.48 5.96 -23.83
C SER A 557 10.55 5.23 -23.00
N LEU A 558 10.13 4.52 -21.93
CA LEU A 558 11.05 3.75 -21.10
C LEU A 558 11.72 2.60 -21.87
N LEU A 559 10.99 1.98 -22.79
CA LEU A 559 11.56 0.95 -23.66
C LEU A 559 12.51 1.56 -24.71
N ALA A 560 12.21 2.74 -25.22
CA ALA A 560 13.04 3.44 -26.18
C ALA A 560 14.37 3.93 -25.54
N SER A 561 14.32 4.46 -24.32
CA SER A 561 15.48 4.89 -23.55
C SER A 561 16.27 3.73 -22.94
N ARG A 562 15.69 2.53 -22.85
CA ARG A 562 16.19 1.32 -22.16
C ARG A 562 16.19 1.42 -20.64
N ASP A 563 15.38 2.32 -20.06
CA ASP A 563 15.30 2.59 -18.63
C ASP A 563 14.12 1.86 -17.96
N TRP A 564 13.55 0.88 -18.63
CA TRP A 564 12.41 0.09 -18.16
C TRP A 564 12.72 -0.94 -17.07
N LEU A 565 14.03 -1.14 -16.77
CA LEU A 565 14.50 -1.99 -15.67
C LEU A 565 15.33 -1.19 -14.71
N SER A 566 14.95 -1.17 -13.46
CA SER A 566 15.71 -0.58 -12.36
C SER A 566 16.42 -1.65 -11.55
N ASN A 567 17.42 -1.22 -10.80
CA ASN A 567 18.14 -2.05 -9.84
C ASN A 567 17.96 -1.47 -8.44
N SER A 568 17.93 -2.35 -7.45
CA SER A 568 17.89 -1.97 -6.05
C SER A 568 18.87 -2.80 -5.24
N PHE A 569 19.43 -2.17 -4.21
CA PHE A 569 20.41 -2.78 -3.30
C PHE A 569 19.99 -2.49 -1.86
N LEU A 570 20.24 -3.48 -1.00
CA LEU A 570 20.12 -3.37 0.43
C LEU A 570 21.40 -3.86 1.10
N ASN A 571 21.88 -3.10 2.06
CA ASN A 571 22.80 -3.58 3.08
C ASN A 571 22.17 -3.29 4.44
N GLU A 572 22.07 -4.32 5.27
CA GLU A 572 21.41 -4.25 6.57
C GLU A 572 22.25 -4.99 7.59
N VAL A 573 22.42 -4.40 8.75
CA VAL A 573 23.02 -5.04 9.92
C VAL A 573 22.09 -4.86 11.09
N GLY A 574 21.82 -5.92 11.82
CA GLY A 574 20.90 -5.85 12.93
C GLY A 574 21.16 -6.90 14.00
N VAL A 575 20.33 -6.84 15.02
CA VAL A 575 20.25 -7.83 16.06
C VAL A 575 18.80 -8.11 16.37
N LYS A 576 18.43 -9.38 16.38
CA LYS A 576 17.18 -9.86 16.95
C LYS A 576 17.45 -10.47 18.31
N PHE A 577 16.48 -10.41 19.18
CA PHE A 577 16.65 -10.95 20.54
C PHE A 577 15.33 -11.40 21.13
N THR A 578 15.43 -12.45 21.94
CA THR A 578 14.44 -12.81 22.94
C THR A 578 15.04 -12.64 24.33
N ALA A 579 14.24 -12.23 25.28
CA ALA A 579 14.66 -12.04 26.67
C ALA A 579 13.47 -12.25 27.62
N LEU A 580 13.76 -12.30 28.94
CA LEU A 580 12.74 -12.42 29.98
C LEU A 580 11.88 -13.69 29.80
N ASP A 581 12.53 -14.83 29.61
CA ASP A 581 11.87 -16.14 29.36
C ASP A 581 10.91 -16.05 28.14
N ASP A 582 11.40 -15.48 27.04
CA ASP A 582 10.69 -15.26 25.77
C ASP A 582 9.48 -14.31 25.84
N HIS A 583 9.27 -13.62 26.96
CA HIS A 583 8.24 -12.59 27.08
C HIS A 583 8.57 -11.29 26.31
N LEU A 584 9.82 -11.07 25.94
CA LEU A 584 10.29 -9.93 25.18
C LEU A 584 10.91 -10.40 23.88
N LEU A 585 10.33 -9.98 22.76
CA LEU A 585 10.86 -10.14 21.40
C LEU A 585 11.22 -8.77 20.86
N GLY A 586 12.40 -8.61 20.27
CA GLY A 586 12.79 -7.35 19.66
C GLY A 586 13.74 -7.50 18.51
N SER A 587 13.80 -6.44 17.71
CA SER A 587 14.82 -6.23 16.69
C SER A 587 15.30 -4.79 16.71
N LEU A 588 16.55 -4.62 16.38
CA LEU A 588 17.17 -3.34 16.09
C LEU A 588 18.05 -3.51 14.87
N ASP A 589 17.82 -2.73 13.85
CA ASP A 589 18.60 -2.81 12.62
C ASP A 589 18.97 -1.43 12.10
N TRP A 590 20.05 -1.40 11.34
CA TRP A 590 20.49 -0.26 10.56
C TRP A 590 20.63 -0.67 9.11
N TYR A 591 20.12 0.15 8.22
CA TYR A 591 20.07 -0.15 6.80
C TYR A 591 20.59 0.99 5.93
N VAL A 592 21.09 0.62 4.78
CA VAL A 592 21.24 1.47 3.60
C VAL A 592 20.62 0.75 2.43
N GLN A 593 19.62 1.37 1.83
CA GLN A 593 19.03 0.87 0.60
C GLN A 593 19.09 1.93 -0.48
N ASN A 594 19.30 1.51 -1.71
CA ASN A 594 19.24 2.39 -2.86
C ASN A 594 18.42 1.76 -3.97
N ARG A 595 17.76 2.61 -4.71
CA ARG A 595 16.99 2.25 -5.88
C ARG A 595 17.29 3.23 -7.00
N THR A 596 17.47 2.72 -8.20
CA THR A 596 17.29 3.49 -9.40
C THR A 596 15.80 3.41 -9.76
N GLN A 597 15.13 4.53 -9.88
CA GLN A 597 13.74 4.61 -10.34
C GLN A 597 13.67 5.54 -11.53
N VAL A 598 12.64 5.36 -12.33
CA VAL A 598 12.38 6.24 -13.46
C VAL A 598 11.13 7.06 -13.14
N ALA A 599 11.28 8.37 -13.10
CA ALA A 599 10.15 9.25 -13.10
C ALA A 599 9.70 9.40 -14.58
N PRO A 600 8.46 9.05 -14.89
CA PRO A 600 7.92 9.31 -16.22
C PRO A 600 8.04 10.81 -16.48
N GLY A 601 8.58 11.17 -17.62
CA GLY A 601 8.57 12.56 -18.06
C GLY A 601 7.14 13.06 -18.18
N GLY A 602 6.92 14.34 -17.90
CA GLY A 602 5.68 14.99 -18.27
C GLY A 602 5.53 15.01 -19.80
N PRO A 603 4.35 15.38 -20.34
CA PRO A 603 4.14 15.49 -21.77
C PRO A 603 5.25 16.33 -22.44
N GLY A 604 5.86 15.76 -23.47
CA GLY A 604 6.98 16.38 -24.18
C GLY A 604 8.35 16.31 -23.50
N SER A 605 8.45 15.65 -22.34
CA SER A 605 9.70 15.43 -21.62
C SER A 605 10.10 13.97 -21.66
N ALA A 606 11.40 13.70 -21.82
CA ALA A 606 11.92 12.34 -21.65
C ALA A 606 11.78 11.89 -20.20
N ALA A 607 11.57 10.59 -20.01
CA ALA A 607 11.64 10.00 -18.67
C ALA A 607 13.04 10.26 -18.05
N THR A 608 13.06 10.64 -16.78
CA THR A 608 14.30 10.89 -16.06
C THR A 608 14.62 9.74 -15.12
N VAL A 609 15.87 9.30 -15.14
CA VAL A 609 16.36 8.27 -14.20
C VAL A 609 16.77 8.96 -12.91
N GLN A 610 16.10 8.59 -11.82
CA GLN A 610 16.40 9.08 -10.48
C GLN A 610 16.97 7.95 -9.62
N GLY A 611 17.89 8.30 -8.75
CA GLY A 611 18.37 7.39 -7.72
C GLY A 611 17.79 7.80 -6.37
N THR A 612 17.25 6.86 -5.61
CA THR A 612 16.86 7.09 -4.21
C THR A 612 17.78 6.32 -3.30
N VAL A 613 18.30 6.97 -2.28
CA VAL A 613 19.10 6.35 -1.22
C VAL A 613 18.44 6.64 0.11
N ALA A 614 17.94 5.60 0.77
CA ALA A 614 17.41 5.68 2.13
C ALA A 614 18.37 4.97 3.09
N ARG A 615 18.59 5.58 4.24
CA ARG A 615 19.36 5.02 5.34
C ARG A 615 18.70 5.35 6.65
N GLY A 616 18.72 4.40 7.57
CA GLY A 616 18.03 4.60 8.83
C GLY A 616 18.32 3.51 9.83
N ALA A 617 17.75 3.67 11.02
CA ALA A 617 17.71 2.69 12.07
C ALA A 617 16.26 2.39 12.44
N GLU A 618 15.93 1.14 12.55
CA GLU A 618 14.59 0.64 12.90
C GLU A 618 14.64 -0.14 14.20
N MET A 619 13.59 -0.04 14.98
CA MET A 619 13.40 -0.79 16.20
C MET A 619 11.98 -1.32 16.29
N GLU A 620 11.85 -2.60 16.55
CA GLU A 620 10.57 -3.25 16.86
C GLU A 620 10.70 -3.99 18.18
N LEU A 621 9.76 -3.72 19.12
CA LEU A 621 9.69 -4.42 20.40
C LEU A 621 8.27 -4.91 20.63
N ARG A 622 8.17 -6.12 21.13
CA ARG A 622 6.94 -6.78 21.57
C ARG A 622 7.20 -7.38 22.92
N TYR A 623 6.49 -6.91 23.93
CA TYR A 623 6.72 -7.30 25.30
C TYR A 623 5.43 -7.67 26.01
N VAL A 624 5.31 -8.91 26.43
CA VAL A 624 4.27 -9.39 27.32
C VAL A 624 4.75 -9.19 28.75
N VAL A 625 4.38 -8.05 29.34
CA VAL A 625 4.79 -7.64 30.69
C VAL A 625 4.21 -8.56 31.76
N THR A 626 2.94 -8.91 31.59
CA THR A 626 2.18 -9.87 32.38
C THR A 626 1.20 -10.58 31.45
N PRO A 627 0.56 -11.69 31.86
CA PRO A 627 -0.49 -12.31 31.04
C PRO A 627 -1.62 -11.37 30.61
N ASN A 628 -1.77 -10.23 31.29
CA ASN A 628 -2.82 -9.25 31.03
C ASN A 628 -2.32 -7.96 30.36
N VAL A 629 -1.01 -7.71 30.32
CA VAL A 629 -0.44 -6.44 29.85
C VAL A 629 0.63 -6.69 28.82
N SER A 630 0.48 -6.12 27.66
CA SER A 630 1.49 -6.15 26.60
C SER A 630 1.81 -4.74 26.06
N LEU A 631 3.03 -4.60 25.60
CA LEU A 631 3.59 -3.37 25.02
C LEU A 631 4.13 -3.67 23.64
N THR A 632 3.88 -2.76 22.70
CA THR A 632 4.57 -2.76 21.41
C THR A 632 5.22 -1.41 21.16
N LEU A 633 6.32 -1.43 20.44
CA LEU A 633 7.00 -0.24 19.94
C LEU A 633 7.47 -0.50 18.53
N ALA A 634 7.02 0.31 17.59
CA ALA A 634 7.58 0.43 16.27
C ALA A 634 8.25 1.82 16.16
N ALA A 635 9.51 1.87 15.81
CA ALA A 635 10.25 3.13 15.70
C ALA A 635 11.18 3.10 14.51
N ASP A 636 11.27 4.23 13.81
CA ASP A 636 12.14 4.44 12.66
C ASP A 636 12.77 5.83 12.72
N LEU A 637 14.05 5.87 12.45
CA LEU A 637 14.81 7.10 12.23
C LEU A 637 15.47 6.99 10.85
N GLN A 638 15.02 7.80 9.89
CA GLN A 638 15.46 7.66 8.50
C GLN A 638 15.86 8.99 7.86
N HIS A 639 16.68 8.85 6.84
CA HIS A 639 17.07 9.94 5.96
C HIS A 639 17.09 9.46 4.52
N THR A 640 16.33 10.11 3.66
CA THR A 640 16.21 9.76 2.24
C THR A 640 16.80 10.87 1.38
N THR A 641 17.58 10.48 0.39
CA THR A 641 18.18 11.39 -0.59
C THR A 641 17.79 10.93 -1.99
N THR A 642 17.29 11.84 -2.80
CA THR A 642 17.08 11.63 -4.23
C THR A 642 18.28 12.12 -5.01
N LYS A 643 18.73 11.31 -5.99
CA LYS A 643 19.89 11.58 -6.84
C LYS A 643 19.46 11.66 -8.30
N GLY A 644 20.04 12.57 -9.01
CA GLY A 644 19.81 12.77 -10.45
C GLY A 644 19.09 14.10 -10.75
N PRO A 645 19.04 14.51 -12.02
CA PRO A 645 18.28 15.67 -12.43
C PRO A 645 16.81 15.41 -12.15
N ASP A 646 16.21 16.27 -11.38
CA ASP A 646 14.82 16.14 -11.02
C ASP A 646 14.07 17.44 -11.26
N HIS A 647 12.86 17.29 -11.75
CA HIS A 647 11.93 18.37 -11.97
C HIS A 647 10.72 18.12 -11.09
N GLU A 648 10.50 19.00 -10.15
CA GLU A 648 9.35 18.98 -9.27
C GLU A 648 8.35 20.04 -9.65
N PHE A 649 7.09 19.67 -9.71
CA PHE A 649 6.01 20.65 -9.84
C PHE A 649 5.70 21.25 -8.48
N THR A 650 5.54 22.55 -8.41
CA THR A 650 5.14 23.23 -7.19
C THR A 650 4.20 24.38 -7.46
N TYR A 651 3.37 24.70 -6.48
CA TYR A 651 2.57 25.91 -6.47
C TYR A 651 3.32 27.00 -5.70
N VAL A 652 3.60 28.09 -6.38
CA VAL A 652 4.23 29.25 -5.78
C VAL A 652 3.18 30.36 -5.64
N PRO A 653 2.79 30.71 -4.41
CA PRO A 653 1.78 31.75 -4.20
C PRO A 653 2.27 33.12 -4.63
N ALA A 654 1.35 33.97 -5.05
CA ALA A 654 1.63 35.32 -5.56
C ALA A 654 2.55 36.14 -4.65
N ARG A 655 2.34 36.09 -3.33
CA ARG A 655 3.18 36.80 -2.36
C ARG A 655 4.65 36.40 -2.35
N SER A 656 4.97 35.19 -2.80
CA SER A 656 6.37 34.77 -2.94
C SER A 656 7.11 35.56 -4.01
N TYR A 657 6.37 36.19 -4.90
CA TYR A 657 6.86 37.11 -5.91
C TYR A 657 6.67 38.59 -5.50
N GLY A 658 6.28 38.86 -4.26
CA GLY A 658 5.98 40.22 -3.80
C GLY A 658 4.64 40.78 -4.33
N ILE A 659 3.77 39.95 -4.87
CA ILE A 659 2.47 40.35 -5.39
C ILE A 659 1.38 40.05 -4.34
N SER A 660 0.50 41.04 -4.16
CA SER A 660 -0.65 40.84 -3.27
C SER A 660 -1.73 40.00 -3.92
N PRO A 661 -2.41 39.05 -3.23
CA PRO A 661 -3.60 38.38 -3.72
C PRO A 661 -4.70 39.33 -4.21
N GLN A 662 -4.76 40.56 -3.64
CA GLN A 662 -5.71 41.57 -4.02
C GLN A 662 -5.45 42.12 -5.43
N ASP A 663 -4.26 41.91 -5.97
CA ASP A 663 -3.93 42.31 -7.36
C ASP A 663 -4.46 41.31 -8.40
N GLY A 664 -5.22 40.29 -7.97
CA GLY A 664 -5.85 39.34 -8.84
C GLY A 664 -4.98 38.18 -9.26
N PHE A 665 -3.81 38.01 -8.63
CA PHE A 665 -2.90 36.89 -8.91
C PHE A 665 -2.88 35.91 -7.73
N GLY A 666 -3.38 34.69 -7.93
CA GLY A 666 -3.45 33.67 -6.89
C GLY A 666 -2.15 32.93 -6.64
N GLY A 667 -1.33 32.83 -7.67
CA GLY A 667 -0.08 32.07 -7.69
C GLY A 667 0.13 31.38 -9.02
N SER A 668 1.17 30.59 -9.12
CA SER A 668 1.52 29.85 -10.34
C SER A 668 2.06 28.47 -10.02
N TYR A 669 1.81 27.51 -10.90
CA TYR A 669 2.56 26.26 -10.95
C TYR A 669 3.86 26.48 -11.69
N ILE A 670 4.92 25.93 -11.12
CA ILE A 670 6.24 25.93 -11.76
C ILE A 670 6.84 24.52 -11.71
N THR A 671 7.66 24.23 -12.69
CA THR A 671 8.59 23.11 -12.64
C THR A 671 9.90 23.61 -12.07
N TYR A 672 10.37 22.97 -11.03
CA TYR A 672 11.63 23.32 -10.39
C TYR A 672 12.69 22.31 -10.82
N ASP A 673 13.77 22.83 -11.44
CA ASP A 673 14.92 22.02 -11.85
C ASP A 673 16.00 22.08 -10.76
N PHE A 674 16.11 20.99 -9.99
CA PHE A 674 17.10 20.90 -8.93
C PHE A 674 18.54 20.84 -9.42
N SER A 675 18.75 20.46 -10.69
CA SER A 675 20.10 20.42 -11.30
C SER A 675 20.74 21.79 -11.42
N THR A 676 19.92 22.85 -11.43
CA THR A 676 20.37 24.24 -11.56
C THR A 676 20.71 24.92 -10.23
N LEU A 677 20.44 24.25 -9.08
CA LEU A 677 20.71 24.82 -7.78
C LEU A 677 22.19 24.88 -7.46
N PRO A 678 22.74 26.05 -7.08
CA PRO A 678 24.10 26.18 -6.63
C PRO A 678 24.39 25.27 -5.43
N GLY A 679 25.40 24.40 -5.53
CA GLY A 679 25.81 23.48 -4.48
C GLY A 679 24.98 22.21 -4.31
N ARG A 680 24.01 21.97 -5.18
CA ARG A 680 23.17 20.76 -5.21
C ARG A 680 22.99 20.22 -6.64
N PRO A 681 24.05 19.99 -7.41
CA PRO A 681 23.88 19.45 -8.75
C PRO A 681 23.34 18.00 -8.63
N GLY A 682 22.04 17.83 -8.72
CA GLY A 682 21.38 16.56 -8.88
C GLY A 682 21.14 15.69 -7.63
N ASP A 683 21.60 16.09 -6.44
CA ASP A 683 21.34 15.36 -5.18
C ASP A 683 20.60 16.28 -4.21
N TYR A 684 19.43 15.86 -3.71
CA TYR A 684 18.70 16.60 -2.69
C TYR A 684 18.05 15.65 -1.67
N GLU A 685 17.84 16.17 -0.47
CA GLU A 685 17.12 15.44 0.55
C GLU A 685 15.63 15.35 0.21
N ASP A 686 15.08 14.14 0.27
CA ASP A 686 13.63 13.94 0.16
C ASP A 686 12.97 14.28 1.50
N THR A 687 12.67 15.54 1.66
CA THR A 687 12.08 16.10 2.88
C THR A 687 10.59 15.81 3.03
N LEU A 688 9.96 15.15 2.07
CA LEU A 688 8.58 14.62 2.16
C LEU A 688 8.52 13.34 2.99
N VAL A 689 9.65 12.65 3.17
CA VAL A 689 9.78 11.50 4.06
C VAL A 689 10.16 11.99 5.46
N PRO A 690 9.35 11.72 6.50
CA PRO A 690 9.67 12.15 7.85
C PRO A 690 10.91 11.45 8.38
N HIS A 691 11.77 12.19 9.12
CA HIS A 691 12.98 11.63 9.71
C HIS A 691 12.71 10.67 10.86
N ALA A 692 11.53 10.72 11.47
CA ALA A 692 11.16 9.85 12.57
C ALA A 692 9.69 9.49 12.52
N VAL A 693 9.40 8.21 12.73
CA VAL A 693 8.06 7.69 13.01
C VAL A 693 8.17 6.77 14.21
N ILE A 694 7.38 7.02 15.27
CA ILE A 694 7.47 6.29 16.53
C ILE A 694 6.06 5.97 17.03
N SER A 695 5.78 4.70 17.27
CA SER A 695 4.45 4.19 17.58
C SER A 695 4.49 3.24 18.81
N PRO A 696 4.41 3.76 20.06
CA PRO A 696 4.22 2.95 21.24
C PRO A 696 2.74 2.64 21.50
N TYR A 697 2.44 1.40 21.86
CA TYR A 697 1.11 0.96 22.26
C TYR A 697 1.14 0.07 23.48
N LEU A 698 0.13 0.21 24.33
CA LEU A 698 -0.14 -0.59 25.51
C LEU A 698 -1.48 -1.29 25.33
N THR A 699 -1.51 -2.60 25.54
CA THR A 699 -2.75 -3.40 25.53
C THR A 699 -2.93 -4.06 26.89
N TYR A 700 -4.15 -3.98 27.41
CA TYR A 700 -4.60 -4.71 28.60
C TYR A 700 -5.74 -5.64 28.23
N THR A 701 -5.69 -6.87 28.72
CA THR A 701 -6.77 -7.88 28.60
C THR A 701 -7.03 -8.45 29.98
N SER A 702 -8.28 -8.43 30.43
CA SER A 702 -8.66 -8.98 31.72
C SER A 702 -8.64 -10.49 31.73
N ASP A 703 -8.48 -11.10 32.90
CA ASP A 703 -8.87 -12.49 33.10
C ASP A 703 -10.38 -12.65 32.85
N ARG A 704 -10.80 -13.90 32.66
CA ARG A 704 -12.22 -14.23 32.56
C ARG A 704 -12.89 -13.99 33.90
N LEU A 705 -13.98 -13.23 33.87
CA LEU A 705 -14.73 -12.81 35.04
C LEU A 705 -16.22 -13.18 34.86
N ASP A 706 -16.89 -13.49 35.94
CA ASP A 706 -18.36 -13.56 35.96
C ASP A 706 -18.91 -12.22 36.46
N TRP A 707 -19.73 -11.54 35.67
CA TRP A 707 -20.29 -10.23 36.00
C TRP A 707 -21.81 -10.26 35.97
N GLY A 708 -22.42 -10.42 37.18
CA GLY A 708 -23.88 -10.51 37.32
C GLY A 708 -24.42 -11.73 36.63
N SER A 709 -25.27 -11.58 35.63
CA SER A 709 -25.81 -12.67 34.82
C SER A 709 -24.95 -13.04 33.62
N LEU A 710 -23.90 -12.29 33.35
CA LEU A 710 -22.95 -12.56 32.27
C LEU A 710 -21.83 -13.47 32.79
N GLN A 711 -21.58 -14.56 32.10
CA GLN A 711 -20.53 -15.50 32.43
C GLN A 711 -19.38 -15.40 31.44
N ASN A 712 -18.18 -15.71 31.87
CA ASN A 712 -16.98 -15.75 31.06
C ASN A 712 -16.68 -14.40 30.36
N VAL A 713 -16.94 -13.28 31.03
CA VAL A 713 -16.64 -11.94 30.49
C VAL A 713 -15.15 -11.70 30.42
N THR A 714 -14.64 -11.41 29.26
CA THR A 714 -13.28 -10.89 29.04
C THR A 714 -13.39 -9.52 28.46
N TRP A 715 -12.66 -8.55 28.98
CA TRP A 715 -12.60 -7.20 28.42
C TRP A 715 -11.17 -6.71 28.32
N GLY A 716 -10.94 -5.74 27.49
CA GLY A 716 -9.62 -5.17 27.34
C GLY A 716 -9.64 -3.81 26.68
N ALA A 717 -8.49 -3.18 26.68
CA ALA A 717 -8.29 -1.91 26.03
C ALA A 717 -6.87 -1.79 25.47
N THR A 718 -6.75 -1.15 24.32
CA THR A 718 -5.48 -0.77 23.74
C THR A 718 -5.40 0.76 23.67
N PHE A 719 -4.28 1.32 24.07
CA PHE A 719 -4.02 2.76 23.99
C PHE A 719 -2.62 2.99 23.47
N GLY A 720 -2.49 3.89 22.52
CA GLY A 720 -1.19 4.26 21.98
C GLY A 720 -1.26 5.50 21.11
N GLY A 721 -0.18 5.75 20.41
CA GLY A 721 -0.12 6.86 19.49
C GLY A 721 1.05 6.75 18.54
N THR A 722 0.96 7.51 17.46
CA THR A 722 2.02 7.60 16.46
C THR A 722 2.52 9.03 16.38
N TYR A 723 3.80 9.21 16.65
CA TYR A 723 4.53 10.44 16.34
C TYR A 723 5.07 10.37 14.93
N VAL A 724 4.82 11.41 14.14
CA VAL A 724 5.41 11.61 12.82
C VAL A 724 6.19 12.91 12.81
N GLY A 725 7.45 12.85 12.42
CA GLY A 725 8.34 13.98 12.29
C GLY A 725 7.83 15.01 11.27
N LYS A 726 8.35 16.22 11.32
CA LYS A 726 8.04 17.24 10.33
C LYS A 726 8.45 16.78 8.93
N THR A 727 7.69 17.20 7.94
CA THR A 727 8.03 17.08 6.52
C THR A 727 8.05 18.46 5.86
N GLN A 728 8.65 18.55 4.70
CA GLN A 728 8.75 19.82 3.99
C GLN A 728 8.68 19.55 2.48
N GLN A 729 8.11 20.49 1.73
CA GLN A 729 8.23 20.47 0.28
C GLN A 729 9.71 20.51 -0.13
N THR A 730 10.05 19.75 -1.16
CA THR A 730 11.43 19.58 -1.64
C THR A 730 12.01 20.82 -2.27
N VAL A 731 11.15 21.71 -2.78
CA VAL A 731 11.57 22.98 -3.41
C VAL A 731 12.14 23.96 -2.37
N PRO A 732 13.14 24.76 -2.72
CA PRO A 732 13.70 25.80 -1.86
C PRO A 732 12.64 26.76 -1.36
N GLY A 733 12.61 27.00 -0.03
CA GLY A 733 11.59 27.84 0.59
C GLY A 733 10.19 27.22 0.63
N GLY A 734 10.09 25.91 0.36
CA GLY A 734 8.84 25.19 0.33
C GLY A 734 8.13 25.11 1.70
N ILE A 735 6.87 24.74 1.63
CA ILE A 735 5.98 24.65 2.78
C ILE A 735 6.48 23.59 3.78
N THR A 736 6.51 23.93 5.04
CA THR A 736 6.79 23.00 6.13
C THR A 736 5.49 22.47 6.72
N PHE A 737 5.37 21.15 6.79
CA PHE A 737 4.29 20.45 7.48
C PHE A 737 4.77 20.11 8.90
N PRO A 738 4.10 20.61 9.95
CA PRO A 738 4.53 20.38 11.33
C PRO A 738 4.53 18.89 11.69
N SER A 739 5.42 18.49 12.59
CA SER A 739 5.32 17.18 13.26
C SER A 739 4.01 17.07 14.03
N TYR A 740 3.52 15.86 14.18
CA TYR A 740 2.27 15.62 14.88
C TYR A 740 2.28 14.31 15.66
N VAL A 741 1.31 14.19 16.56
CA VAL A 741 1.00 12.95 17.28
C VAL A 741 -0.48 12.65 17.10
N THR A 742 -0.79 11.45 16.65
CA THR A 742 -2.15 10.91 16.72
C THR A 742 -2.25 9.93 17.87
N LEU A 743 -3.26 10.07 18.70
CA LEU A 743 -3.55 9.13 19.78
C LEU A 743 -4.69 8.23 19.37
N ASN A 744 -4.56 6.93 19.59
CA ASN A 744 -5.57 5.94 19.28
C ASN A 744 -5.94 5.16 20.54
N ALA A 745 -7.19 4.80 20.67
CA ALA A 745 -7.70 3.98 21.73
C ALA A 745 -8.70 2.97 21.20
N SER A 746 -8.65 1.74 21.67
CA SER A 746 -9.67 0.73 21.45
C SER A 746 -10.04 0.06 22.76
N GLY A 747 -11.25 -0.50 22.82
CA GLY A 747 -11.69 -1.30 23.93
C GLY A 747 -12.65 -2.37 23.43
N PHE A 748 -12.61 -3.55 24.03
CA PHE A 748 -13.51 -4.64 23.72
C PHE A 748 -14.08 -5.27 24.98
N ALA A 749 -15.22 -5.91 24.81
CA ALA A 749 -15.79 -6.79 25.80
C ALA A 749 -16.41 -8.00 25.09
N GLN A 750 -16.02 -9.18 25.52
CA GLN A 750 -16.52 -10.46 25.04
C GLN A 750 -17.30 -11.14 26.16
N TRP A 751 -18.49 -11.64 25.83
CA TRP A 751 -19.33 -12.40 26.76
C TRP A 751 -20.11 -13.47 26.00
N ASP A 752 -20.00 -14.71 26.44
CA ASP A 752 -20.61 -15.84 25.76
C ASP A 752 -20.20 -15.88 24.27
N VAL A 753 -21.15 -15.74 23.34
CA VAL A 753 -20.92 -15.75 21.89
C VAL A 753 -20.85 -14.34 21.29
N TRP A 754 -20.84 -13.31 22.11
CA TRP A 754 -20.87 -11.92 21.65
C TRP A 754 -19.56 -11.19 21.98
N GLU A 755 -19.15 -10.33 21.10
CA GLU A 755 -18.07 -9.35 21.34
C GLU A 755 -18.50 -7.98 20.85
N GLY A 756 -18.23 -6.96 21.66
CA GLY A 756 -18.43 -5.56 21.31
C GLY A 756 -17.09 -4.83 21.34
N ASP A 757 -16.76 -4.10 20.26
CA ASP A 757 -15.51 -3.33 20.14
C ASP A 757 -15.82 -1.86 19.90
N LEU A 758 -15.09 -0.97 20.57
CA LEU A 758 -15.07 0.46 20.32
C LEU A 758 -13.65 0.87 19.93
N ASN A 759 -13.49 1.41 18.74
CA ASN A 759 -12.22 1.94 18.25
C ASN A 759 -12.33 3.46 18.03
N VAL A 760 -11.34 4.22 18.49
CA VAL A 760 -11.26 5.67 18.30
C VAL A 760 -9.88 6.03 17.79
N ASN A 761 -9.80 6.43 16.53
CA ASN A 761 -8.59 6.92 15.90
C ASN A 761 -8.52 8.44 16.03
N ASN A 762 -7.30 8.97 16.18
CA ASN A 762 -7.04 10.39 16.42
C ASN A 762 -7.91 10.94 17.56
N LEU A 763 -7.84 10.32 18.72
CA LEU A 763 -8.64 10.62 19.92
C LEU A 763 -8.60 12.11 20.30
N ALA A 764 -7.43 12.75 20.18
CA ALA A 764 -7.21 14.15 20.47
C ALA A 764 -7.71 15.11 19.36
N ASP A 765 -8.19 14.59 18.24
CA ASP A 765 -8.54 15.37 17.04
C ASP A 765 -7.37 16.22 16.53
N ALA A 766 -6.16 15.70 16.63
CA ALA A 766 -4.95 16.38 16.19
C ALA A 766 -5.07 16.82 14.73
N ARG A 767 -4.60 18.05 14.46
CA ARG A 767 -4.55 18.58 13.10
C ARG A 767 -3.20 18.25 12.49
N TYR A 768 -3.21 17.60 11.36
CA TYR A 768 -2.01 17.28 10.61
C TYR A 768 -2.29 17.27 9.10
N PHE A 769 -1.22 17.14 8.31
CA PHE A 769 -1.29 17.07 6.87
C PHE A 769 -0.38 15.95 6.38
N THR A 770 -0.80 15.30 5.32
CA THR A 770 0.01 14.38 4.57
C THR A 770 0.38 15.06 3.24
N PRO A 771 1.67 15.28 2.96
CA PRO A 771 2.08 15.82 1.67
C PRO A 771 1.67 14.88 0.55
N GLY A 772 1.50 15.40 -0.67
CA GLY A 772 1.29 14.57 -1.84
C GLY A 772 2.46 13.60 -2.03
N ALA A 773 2.22 12.50 -2.71
CA ALA A 773 3.28 11.59 -3.16
C ALA A 773 3.62 11.90 -4.62
N ASP A 774 4.84 11.55 -5.05
CA ASP A 774 5.37 11.68 -6.40
C ASP A 774 5.69 13.13 -6.87
N THR A 775 5.87 13.29 -8.17
CA THR A 775 6.29 14.55 -8.84
C THR A 775 5.36 15.74 -8.56
N TYR A 776 4.12 15.48 -8.14
CA TYR A 776 3.12 16.51 -7.79
C TYR A 776 3.05 16.81 -6.29
N ALA A 777 3.96 16.25 -5.51
CA ALA A 777 3.99 16.34 -4.06
C ALA A 777 4.00 17.77 -3.51
N ASN A 778 4.55 18.69 -4.28
CA ASN A 778 4.65 20.08 -3.86
C ASN A 778 3.42 20.94 -4.20
N LEU A 779 2.43 20.40 -4.91
CA LEU A 779 1.26 21.16 -5.39
C LEU A 779 0.12 21.16 -4.40
N SER A 780 0.01 20.12 -3.58
CA SER A 780 -1.17 19.86 -2.76
C SER A 780 -0.80 19.18 -1.47
N ALA A 781 -1.71 19.23 -0.50
CA ALA A 781 -1.59 18.49 0.75
C ALA A 781 -2.95 17.97 1.19
N LEU A 782 -3.00 16.74 1.65
CA LEU A 782 -4.21 16.16 2.19
C LEU A 782 -4.30 16.50 3.69
N PRO A 783 -5.37 17.18 4.14
CA PRO A 783 -5.63 17.32 5.56
C PRO A 783 -5.80 15.95 6.20
N GLY A 784 -5.11 15.70 7.29
CA GLY A 784 -5.24 14.43 8.01
C GLY A 784 -6.64 14.20 8.54
N LEU A 785 -7.00 12.94 8.69
CA LEU A 785 -8.29 12.52 9.24
C LEU A 785 -8.46 13.07 10.67
N GLY A 786 -9.61 13.64 10.95
CA GLY A 786 -9.99 14.02 12.30
C GLY A 786 -10.30 12.80 13.16
N ARG A 787 -10.90 13.03 14.34
CA ARG A 787 -11.33 11.94 15.20
C ARG A 787 -12.38 11.07 14.50
N ILE A 788 -12.10 9.76 14.44
CA ILE A 788 -12.99 8.74 13.88
C ILE A 788 -13.25 7.69 14.95
N TRP A 789 -14.48 7.33 15.17
CA TRP A 789 -14.87 6.24 16.05
C TRP A 789 -15.64 5.17 15.28
N LYS A 790 -15.46 3.92 15.68
CA LYS A 790 -16.17 2.75 15.16
C LYS A 790 -16.66 1.90 16.33
N LEU A 791 -17.91 1.50 16.30
CA LEU A 791 -18.51 0.53 17.22
C LEU A 791 -18.83 -0.73 16.41
N THR A 792 -18.28 -1.84 16.82
CA THR A 792 -18.45 -3.13 16.18
C THR A 792 -19.13 -4.09 17.13
N LEU A 793 -20.09 -4.84 16.64
CA LEU A 793 -20.72 -5.96 17.34
C LEU A 793 -20.47 -7.22 16.53
N LYS A 794 -19.87 -8.22 17.18
CA LYS A 794 -19.59 -9.55 16.62
C LYS A 794 -20.43 -10.62 17.31
N ARG A 795 -20.86 -11.59 16.55
CA ARG A 795 -21.48 -12.82 17.08
C ARG A 795 -20.70 -14.03 16.54
N LEU A 796 -20.24 -14.85 17.45
CA LEU A 796 -19.56 -16.11 17.18
C LEU A 796 -20.58 -17.26 17.14
N PHE A 797 -20.32 -18.30 16.34
CA PHE A 797 -21.20 -19.45 16.16
C PHE A 797 -20.44 -20.76 16.39
#